data_0879aa44e0d0d3ef2cebfc6fe3c6bee0
#
_entry.id   0879aa44e0d0d3ef2cebfc6fe3c6bee0
#
_cell.length_a   1.000
_cell.length_b   1.000
_cell.length_c   1.000
_cell.angle_alpha   90.00
_cell.angle_beta   90.00
_cell.angle_gamma   90.00
#
_symmetry.space_group_name_H-M   'P 1'
#
loop_
_entity.id
_entity.type
_entity.pdbx_description
1 polymer ?
#
loop_
_entity_poly.entity_id
_entity_poly.type
_entity_poly.pdbx_seq_one_letter_code
_entity_poly.pdbx_strand_id
1 'polypeptide(L)'
;MKKKLFAILLSIVMVAGLLPATALAAEPTVYDIWVDGVQVTSENKDNLFSGTVSYDPTTHTLFLNNATLDNDTMSDYGIKTTIPSTLKIRLTGTNSITRTDPGGGVGIYLNYSNSVEITGDGTLVINVIGENYDGISTGADVKISDKARVIINSEGGLGITGRMVKIDGATVDSTGLYAGIDAHWLKIINGADVTLKATQDGRNGAYIWKDQEGNGGDIELAASKVKATSYYPGLFAAGNLTVDGGQVSCTSTADGALWARGNILIKGGAKVTTDGKYPMGGNGTFTVEEAEIDAKNTNENNIPAIFDESVPVIADGYHLNYAKAVDSEGTEIDLLSSGTQYFALYKNVHFITKAVHPVSFVVTPDGLTNVVVKVNGQEVTGSVSLEAGTYPVEVTADNCKAYTDNITITADAATHTQTIAMTYLPADYTKVDAAIDKANALNKDEYKDFTAVEVAVNAVVRDKNITEQSEVDAMEKAIEDAIAALQYKDADYTKVDAAISKANALNKDNYKDFTGVEAAVKAVVRGKNITEQSQVDKMAKAIEDAIAALQYKDADYTKVDAAIAKANALKKDDYKDFSGVEAAVKAVVRGKNITEQSEVDKMAKTIEDAIAALEKKPASTKPGTSDKSPQTGDTSNLVLWIALLFISGGAAIGTTVVSRKKKYNR
;
A
#
# COMPACT_ATOMS: atom_id res chain seq x y z
N MET A 1 -53.70 -79.24 82.21
CA MET A 1 -54.26 -78.60 81.04
C MET A 1 -53.40 -77.39 80.54
N LYS A 2 -52.75 -76.61 81.41
CA LYS A 2 -51.99 -75.42 80.97
C LYS A 2 -50.74 -75.73 80.14
N LYS A 3 -50.04 -76.83 80.33
CA LYS A 3 -48.83 -77.18 79.54
C LYS A 3 -49.16 -77.72 78.12
N LYS A 4 -50.32 -78.30 77.90
CA LYS A 4 -50.74 -78.77 76.55
C LYS A 4 -51.24 -77.59 75.69
N LEU A 5 -51.83 -76.57 76.31
CA LEU A 5 -52.26 -75.35 75.59
C LEU A 5 -51.07 -74.47 75.11
N PHE A 6 -50.01 -74.47 75.89
CA PHE A 6 -48.77 -73.74 75.52
C PHE A 6 -47.99 -74.39 74.39
N ALA A 7 -48.00 -75.76 74.38
CA ALA A 7 -47.38 -76.48 73.25
C ALA A 7 -48.14 -76.33 71.90
N ILE A 8 -49.48 -76.28 72.00
CA ILE A 8 -50.32 -76.02 70.77
C ILE A 8 -50.22 -74.57 70.33
N LEU A 9 -50.13 -73.65 71.23
CA LEU A 9 -49.91 -72.23 70.85
C LEU A 9 -48.53 -71.99 70.24
N LEU A 10 -47.51 -72.70 70.80
CA LEU A 10 -46.12 -72.56 70.25
C LEU A 10 -46.00 -73.26 68.85
N SER A 11 -46.71 -74.38 68.63
CA SER A 11 -46.73 -75.00 67.29
C SER A 11 -47.50 -74.23 66.27
N ILE A 12 -48.56 -73.51 66.64
CA ILE A 12 -49.27 -72.62 65.74
C ILE A 12 -48.43 -71.43 65.40
N VAL A 13 -47.68 -70.85 66.34
CA VAL A 13 -46.74 -69.76 66.08
C VAL A 13 -45.55 -70.18 65.19
N MET A 14 -45.05 -71.40 65.36
CA MET A 14 -44.01 -71.98 64.50
C MET A 14 -44.51 -72.33 63.08
N VAL A 15 -45.77 -72.77 62.93
CA VAL A 15 -46.33 -73.04 61.60
C VAL A 15 -46.69 -71.72 60.89
N ALA A 16 -47.11 -70.71 61.61
CA ALA A 16 -47.31 -69.38 61.02
C ALA A 16 -46.02 -68.69 60.62
N GLY A 17 -44.84 -69.08 61.25
CA GLY A 17 -43.51 -68.54 60.88
C GLY A 17 -42.80 -69.27 59.73
N LEU A 18 -43.41 -70.38 59.23
CA LEU A 18 -42.91 -71.23 58.15
C LEU A 18 -43.74 -71.08 56.81
N LEU A 19 -44.74 -70.25 56.84
CA LEU A 19 -45.36 -69.87 55.57
C LEU A 19 -44.30 -69.04 54.85
N PRO A 20 -43.87 -69.37 53.58
CA PRO A 20 -43.07 -68.50 52.81
C PRO A 20 -43.84 -67.17 52.75
N ALA A 21 -43.25 -66.12 53.26
CA ALA A 21 -43.75 -64.81 52.91
C ALA A 21 -43.73 -64.78 51.37
N THR A 22 -44.88 -65.04 50.77
CA THR A 22 -45.07 -64.67 49.41
C THR A 22 -44.87 -63.19 49.46
N ALA A 23 -43.67 -62.78 49.02
CA ALA A 23 -43.45 -61.37 48.73
C ALA A 23 -44.62 -60.98 47.80
N LEU A 24 -45.61 -60.29 48.35
CA LEU A 24 -46.53 -59.61 47.47
C LEU A 24 -45.60 -58.79 46.55
N ALA A 25 -45.51 -59.24 45.32
CA ALA A 25 -44.86 -58.42 44.30
C ALA A 25 -45.50 -57.05 44.37
N ALA A 26 -44.70 -56.05 44.66
CA ALA A 26 -45.24 -54.74 44.69
C ALA A 26 -45.95 -54.51 43.34
N GLU A 27 -47.16 -53.98 43.42
CA GLU A 27 -47.85 -53.57 42.17
C GLU A 27 -46.93 -52.78 41.29
N PRO A 28 -46.83 -53.07 39.99
CA PRO A 28 -45.96 -52.30 39.09
C PRO A 28 -46.31 -50.86 39.17
N THR A 29 -45.31 -50.01 39.30
CA THR A 29 -45.48 -48.55 39.17
C THR A 29 -45.92 -48.25 37.78
N VAL A 30 -47.10 -47.62 37.62
CA VAL A 30 -47.60 -47.14 36.33
C VAL A 30 -47.11 -45.74 36.08
N TYR A 31 -46.73 -45.44 34.83
CA TYR A 31 -46.36 -44.11 34.40
C TYR A 31 -47.50 -43.56 33.53
N ASP A 32 -47.75 -42.25 33.66
CA ASP A 32 -48.81 -41.56 32.93
C ASP A 32 -48.40 -41.30 31.48
N ILE A 33 -47.92 -42.32 30.80
CA ILE A 33 -47.56 -42.35 29.40
C ILE A 33 -48.05 -43.65 28.75
N TRP A 34 -48.62 -43.52 27.58
CA TRP A 34 -49.14 -44.64 26.75
C TRP A 34 -48.43 -44.56 25.38
N VAL A 35 -48.00 -45.70 24.91
CA VAL A 35 -47.40 -45.84 23.58
C VAL A 35 -48.22 -46.90 22.85
N ASP A 36 -48.82 -46.52 21.72
CA ASP A 36 -49.61 -47.40 20.88
C ASP A 36 -50.69 -48.21 21.66
N GLY A 37 -51.38 -47.54 22.60
CA GLY A 37 -52.40 -48.13 23.49
C GLY A 37 -51.83 -48.85 24.71
N VAL A 38 -50.56 -49.12 24.79
CA VAL A 38 -49.94 -49.80 25.92
C VAL A 38 -49.48 -48.77 26.96
N GLN A 39 -49.98 -48.92 28.22
CA GLN A 39 -49.51 -48.09 29.31
C GLN A 39 -48.10 -48.54 29.76
N VAL A 40 -47.22 -47.56 29.92
CA VAL A 40 -45.85 -47.82 30.39
C VAL A 40 -45.83 -48.05 31.90
N THR A 41 -45.17 -49.11 32.34
CA THR A 41 -45.05 -49.52 33.74
C THR A 41 -43.59 -49.81 34.08
N SER A 42 -43.30 -49.95 35.37
CA SER A 42 -41.98 -50.38 35.83
C SER A 42 -41.52 -51.74 35.30
N GLU A 43 -42.45 -52.56 34.83
CA GLU A 43 -42.17 -53.88 34.28
C GLU A 43 -41.88 -53.87 32.78
N ASN A 44 -42.52 -52.99 32.02
CA ASN A 44 -42.40 -52.97 30.56
C ASN A 44 -41.55 -51.79 30.02
N LYS A 45 -41.21 -50.80 30.84
CA LYS A 45 -40.53 -49.55 30.41
C LYS A 45 -39.23 -49.75 29.64
N ASP A 46 -38.54 -50.86 29.85
CA ASP A 46 -37.23 -51.11 29.20
C ASP A 46 -37.35 -51.97 27.94
N ASN A 47 -38.56 -52.57 27.66
CA ASN A 47 -38.75 -53.47 26.54
C ASN A 47 -40.20 -53.44 26.01
N LEU A 48 -40.65 -52.31 25.52
CA LEU A 48 -41.90 -52.19 24.77
C LEU A 48 -41.68 -52.56 23.31
N PHE A 49 -42.64 -53.18 22.69
CA PHE A 49 -42.65 -53.49 21.25
C PHE A 49 -41.36 -54.20 20.80
N SER A 50 -41.04 -55.30 21.52
CA SER A 50 -39.82 -56.10 21.28
C SER A 50 -38.51 -55.31 21.40
N GLY A 51 -38.47 -54.28 22.24
CA GLY A 51 -37.29 -53.49 22.55
C GLY A 51 -37.05 -52.33 21.60
N THR A 52 -37.98 -52.05 20.68
CA THR A 52 -37.88 -50.86 19.80
C THR A 52 -38.29 -49.58 20.53
N VAL A 53 -38.96 -49.71 21.67
CA VAL A 53 -39.36 -48.60 22.54
C VAL A 53 -38.93 -48.83 23.96
N SER A 54 -38.34 -47.85 24.63
CA SER A 54 -38.08 -47.86 26.06
C SER A 54 -38.33 -46.49 26.67
N TYR A 55 -38.53 -46.45 27.99
CA TYR A 55 -38.85 -45.22 28.71
C TYR A 55 -38.01 -45.08 29.96
N ASP A 56 -37.35 -43.96 30.14
CA ASP A 56 -36.69 -43.58 31.37
C ASP A 56 -37.58 -42.60 32.17
N PRO A 57 -38.18 -43.05 33.27
CA PRO A 57 -39.03 -42.22 34.10
C PRO A 57 -38.25 -41.11 34.88
N THR A 58 -36.94 -41.23 35.01
CA THR A 58 -36.11 -40.26 35.75
C THR A 58 -35.92 -39.00 34.95
N THR A 59 -35.75 -39.12 33.62
CA THR A 59 -35.51 -38.03 32.69
C THR A 59 -36.76 -37.70 31.85
N HIS A 60 -37.85 -38.46 31.99
CA HIS A 60 -39.09 -38.44 31.19
C HIS A 60 -38.75 -38.58 29.70
N THR A 61 -37.87 -39.53 29.35
CA THR A 61 -37.42 -39.74 27.98
C THR A 61 -37.94 -41.05 27.43
N LEU A 62 -38.67 -40.96 26.34
CA LEU A 62 -39.08 -42.07 25.48
C LEU A 62 -38.06 -42.28 24.38
N PHE A 63 -37.48 -43.42 24.27
CA PHE A 63 -36.51 -43.78 23.21
C PHE A 63 -37.25 -44.60 22.16
N LEU A 64 -37.19 -44.14 20.90
CA LEU A 64 -37.68 -44.85 19.75
C LEU A 64 -36.51 -45.28 18.86
N ASN A 65 -36.42 -46.60 18.62
CA ASN A 65 -35.34 -47.19 17.83
C ASN A 65 -35.92 -48.19 16.83
N ASN A 66 -36.13 -47.72 15.61
CA ASN A 66 -36.85 -48.46 14.55
C ASN A 66 -38.23 -48.97 15.01
N ALA A 67 -38.95 -48.13 15.76
CA ALA A 67 -40.27 -48.45 16.28
C ALA A 67 -41.38 -48.30 15.21
N THR A 68 -42.28 -49.21 15.16
CA THR A 68 -43.54 -49.14 14.35
C THR A 68 -44.73 -49.17 15.30
N LEU A 69 -45.47 -48.08 15.34
CA LEU A 69 -46.64 -47.88 16.22
C LEU A 69 -47.88 -47.69 15.31
N ASP A 70 -48.58 -48.82 15.03
CA ASP A 70 -49.66 -48.87 14.07
C ASP A 70 -50.94 -49.60 14.56
N ASN A 71 -51.05 -49.73 15.88
CA ASN A 71 -52.17 -50.44 16.51
C ASN A 71 -53.36 -49.49 16.72
N ASP A 72 -54.18 -49.30 15.69
CA ASP A 72 -55.37 -48.44 15.70
C ASP A 72 -56.51 -48.96 16.57
N THR A 73 -56.54 -50.26 16.91
CA THR A 73 -57.68 -50.88 17.59
C THR A 73 -57.70 -50.67 19.10
N MET A 74 -56.57 -50.21 19.69
CA MET A 74 -56.44 -50.09 21.16
C MET A 74 -56.32 -48.66 21.67
N SER A 75 -56.17 -47.64 20.79
CA SER A 75 -55.94 -46.29 21.25
C SER A 75 -56.20 -45.25 20.16
N ASP A 76 -56.83 -44.14 20.56
CA ASP A 76 -56.98 -42.93 19.74
C ASP A 76 -55.64 -42.13 19.59
N TYR A 77 -54.54 -42.64 20.15
CA TYR A 77 -53.24 -41.92 20.19
C TYR A 77 -52.06 -42.87 19.94
N GLY A 78 -51.11 -42.43 19.11
CA GLY A 78 -49.84 -43.14 18.94
C GLY A 78 -48.95 -43.05 20.18
N ILE A 79 -48.75 -41.85 20.66
CA ILE A 79 -48.11 -41.56 21.96
C ILE A 79 -48.98 -40.59 22.71
N LYS A 80 -49.32 -40.91 23.97
CA LYS A 80 -50.11 -40.05 24.84
C LYS A 80 -49.41 -39.89 26.19
N THR A 81 -49.38 -38.70 26.75
CA THR A 81 -48.98 -38.48 28.11
C THR A 81 -49.80 -37.43 28.81
N THR A 82 -50.02 -37.65 30.13
CA THR A 82 -50.64 -36.69 31.06
C THR A 82 -49.67 -36.23 32.14
N ILE A 83 -48.39 -36.60 32.01
CA ILE A 83 -47.34 -36.22 32.97
C ILE A 83 -47.17 -34.71 32.92
N PRO A 84 -47.25 -33.99 34.07
CA PRO A 84 -47.17 -32.51 34.10
C PRO A 84 -45.69 -32.02 33.95
N SER A 85 -45.05 -32.45 32.87
CA SER A 85 -43.66 -32.12 32.54
C SER A 85 -43.38 -32.31 31.04
N THR A 86 -42.21 -31.92 30.59
CA THR A 86 -41.78 -32.13 29.17
C THR A 86 -41.56 -33.61 28.91
N LEU A 87 -42.27 -34.19 27.94
CA LEU A 87 -41.95 -35.49 27.36
C LEU A 87 -40.79 -35.32 26.38
N LYS A 88 -39.68 -36.00 26.62
CA LYS A 88 -38.59 -36.08 25.64
C LYS A 88 -38.74 -37.35 24.81
N ILE A 89 -38.63 -37.20 23.50
CA ILE A 89 -38.65 -38.33 22.54
C ILE A 89 -37.30 -38.33 21.85
N ARG A 90 -36.53 -39.37 22.05
CA ARG A 90 -35.22 -39.53 21.41
C ARG A 90 -35.30 -40.55 20.29
N LEU A 91 -34.95 -40.11 19.09
CA LEU A 91 -35.04 -40.89 17.87
C LEU A 91 -33.72 -41.53 17.49
N THR A 92 -33.75 -42.81 17.16
CA THR A 92 -32.67 -43.57 16.52
C THR A 92 -33.26 -44.40 15.40
N GLY A 93 -32.62 -44.48 14.23
CA GLY A 93 -33.16 -45.23 13.06
C GLY A 93 -34.46 -44.62 12.49
N THR A 94 -35.30 -45.46 11.91
CA THR A 94 -36.52 -45.02 11.28
C THR A 94 -37.74 -45.49 12.11
N ASN A 95 -38.53 -44.53 12.58
CA ASN A 95 -39.68 -44.78 13.43
C ASN A 95 -40.95 -44.32 12.73
N SER A 96 -42.06 -44.99 12.96
CA SER A 96 -43.39 -44.63 12.39
C SER A 96 -44.47 -44.68 13.45
N ILE A 97 -45.39 -43.73 13.33
CA ILE A 97 -46.70 -43.71 14.01
C ILE A 97 -47.78 -43.62 12.91
N THR A 98 -48.67 -44.58 12.86
CA THR A 98 -49.75 -44.59 11.87
C THR A 98 -51.10 -44.70 12.58
N ARG A 99 -52.05 -43.82 12.22
CA ARG A 99 -53.44 -43.81 12.72
C ARG A 99 -54.35 -43.74 11.52
N THR A 100 -55.10 -44.85 11.27
CA THR A 100 -55.95 -45.02 10.07
C THR A 100 -57.38 -45.29 10.42
N ASP A 101 -57.76 -45.43 11.69
CA ASP A 101 -59.13 -45.67 12.11
C ASP A 101 -60.05 -44.48 11.70
N PRO A 102 -61.20 -44.71 11.04
CA PRO A 102 -62.18 -43.67 10.75
C PRO A 102 -62.74 -42.97 12.00
N GLY A 103 -62.62 -43.58 13.19
CA GLY A 103 -62.89 -42.93 14.48
C GLY A 103 -61.81 -41.93 14.93
N GLY A 104 -60.70 -41.94 14.22
CA GLY A 104 -59.58 -40.98 14.34
C GLY A 104 -58.55 -41.32 15.39
N GLY A 105 -57.47 -40.52 15.36
CA GLY A 105 -56.42 -40.66 16.36
C GLY A 105 -55.33 -39.61 16.11
N VAL A 106 -54.80 -39.06 17.21
CA VAL A 106 -53.65 -38.12 17.15
C VAL A 106 -52.33 -38.88 17.16
N GLY A 107 -51.37 -38.51 16.34
CA GLY A 107 -50.08 -39.15 16.34
C GLY A 107 -49.38 -39.06 17.71
N ILE A 108 -49.14 -37.86 18.20
CA ILE A 108 -48.61 -37.60 19.52
C ILE A 108 -49.51 -36.58 20.22
N TYR A 109 -50.12 -36.99 21.32
CA TYR A 109 -51.03 -36.15 22.11
C TYR A 109 -50.49 -35.90 23.51
N LEU A 110 -50.40 -34.67 23.88
CA LEU A 110 -50.04 -34.24 25.24
C LEU A 110 -51.19 -33.39 25.80
N ASN A 111 -51.38 -33.49 27.12
CA ASN A 111 -52.36 -32.63 27.78
C ASN A 111 -51.95 -31.14 27.66
N TYR A 112 -52.84 -30.23 27.79
CA TYR A 112 -52.74 -28.78 27.48
C TYR A 112 -51.55 -28.07 28.16
N SER A 113 -50.98 -28.62 29.24
CA SER A 113 -49.87 -28.00 29.95
C SER A 113 -48.49 -28.68 29.72
N ASN A 114 -48.44 -29.69 28.86
CA ASN A 114 -47.26 -30.55 28.71
C ASN A 114 -46.57 -30.30 27.39
N SER A 115 -45.29 -30.01 27.47
CA SER A 115 -44.42 -29.82 26.28
C SER A 115 -43.86 -31.13 25.75
N VAL A 116 -43.52 -31.16 24.48
CA VAL A 116 -42.78 -32.27 23.86
C VAL A 116 -41.46 -31.75 23.27
N GLU A 117 -40.37 -32.51 23.50
CA GLU A 117 -39.08 -32.32 22.89
C GLU A 117 -38.67 -33.56 22.10
N ILE A 118 -38.48 -33.42 20.78
CA ILE A 118 -38.07 -34.50 19.86
C ILE A 118 -36.63 -34.25 19.44
N THR A 119 -35.73 -35.22 19.71
CA THR A 119 -34.30 -35.11 19.51
C THR A 119 -33.70 -36.39 18.92
N GLY A 120 -32.41 -36.36 18.63
CA GLY A 120 -31.67 -37.51 18.10
C GLY A 120 -31.31 -37.34 16.64
N ASP A 121 -30.86 -38.41 16.00
CA ASP A 121 -30.45 -38.44 14.59
C ASP A 121 -31.33 -39.37 13.74
N GLY A 122 -32.42 -39.88 14.34
CA GLY A 122 -33.38 -40.76 13.67
C GLY A 122 -34.50 -39.99 12.95
N THR A 123 -35.31 -40.75 12.23
CA THR A 123 -36.51 -40.27 11.51
C THR A 123 -37.73 -40.73 12.27
N LEU A 124 -38.72 -39.83 12.36
CA LEU A 124 -40.08 -40.15 12.81
C LEU A 124 -41.07 -39.77 11.71
N VAL A 125 -41.80 -40.73 11.23
CA VAL A 125 -42.94 -40.55 10.28
C VAL A 125 -44.22 -40.67 11.03
N ILE A 126 -45.09 -39.66 10.99
CA ILE A 126 -46.41 -39.64 11.60
C ILE A 126 -47.44 -39.53 10.48
N ASN A 127 -48.27 -40.55 10.28
CA ASN A 127 -49.37 -40.56 9.34
C ASN A 127 -50.69 -40.65 10.13
N VAL A 128 -51.53 -39.64 9.93
CA VAL A 128 -52.85 -39.57 10.57
C VAL A 128 -53.93 -39.46 9.50
N ILE A 129 -54.83 -40.41 9.46
CA ILE A 129 -55.97 -40.44 8.53
C ILE A 129 -57.24 -40.37 9.41
N GLY A 130 -58.10 -39.42 9.15
CA GLY A 130 -59.35 -39.21 9.89
C GLY A 130 -59.61 -37.73 10.15
N GLU A 131 -60.87 -37.37 10.32
CA GLU A 131 -61.27 -35.96 10.45
C GLU A 131 -60.92 -35.39 11.82
N ASN A 132 -60.33 -34.19 11.85
CA ASN A 132 -60.00 -33.40 13.04
C ASN A 132 -58.90 -33.99 13.96
N TYR A 133 -57.95 -34.78 13.42
CA TYR A 133 -56.85 -35.35 14.19
C TYR A 133 -55.48 -34.83 13.73
N ASP A 134 -54.71 -34.36 14.69
CA ASP A 134 -53.42 -33.73 14.45
C ASP A 134 -52.27 -34.75 14.40
N GLY A 135 -51.18 -34.41 13.74
CA GLY A 135 -49.96 -35.16 13.80
C GLY A 135 -49.33 -35.09 15.20
N ILE A 136 -49.06 -33.88 15.70
CA ILE A 136 -48.63 -33.57 17.05
C ILE A 136 -49.54 -32.53 17.65
N SER A 137 -50.14 -32.81 18.80
CA SER A 137 -51.11 -31.92 19.45
C SER A 137 -50.78 -31.71 20.95
N THR A 138 -50.54 -30.45 21.30
CA THR A 138 -50.38 -29.99 22.68
C THR A 138 -50.83 -28.56 22.85
N GLY A 139 -51.27 -28.16 24.05
CA GLY A 139 -51.47 -26.73 24.39
C GLY A 139 -50.20 -26.04 24.88
N ALA A 140 -49.08 -26.74 24.98
CA ALA A 140 -47.78 -26.20 25.43
C ALA A 140 -46.76 -26.19 24.28
N ASP A 141 -45.48 -26.26 24.57
CA ASP A 141 -44.43 -26.07 23.57
C ASP A 141 -44.01 -27.39 22.85
N VAL A 142 -43.79 -27.30 21.56
CA VAL A 142 -43.21 -28.34 20.72
C VAL A 142 -41.84 -27.91 20.32
N LYS A 143 -40.79 -28.70 20.70
CA LYS A 143 -39.45 -28.47 20.26
C LYS A 143 -38.93 -29.68 19.48
N ILE A 144 -38.39 -29.43 18.30
CA ILE A 144 -37.72 -30.43 17.45
C ILE A 144 -36.28 -29.95 17.24
N SER A 145 -35.32 -30.75 17.65
CA SER A 145 -33.94 -30.30 17.64
C SER A 145 -32.93 -31.40 17.31
N ASP A 146 -31.65 -31.04 17.38
CA ASP A 146 -30.52 -31.85 16.96
C ASP A 146 -30.56 -32.12 15.42
N LYS A 147 -30.48 -33.40 15.04
CA LYS A 147 -30.60 -33.84 13.64
C LYS A 147 -31.87 -34.63 13.38
N ALA A 148 -32.83 -34.53 14.28
CA ALA A 148 -34.09 -35.24 14.16
C ALA A 148 -34.77 -34.88 12.82
N ARG A 149 -35.27 -35.92 12.13
CA ARG A 149 -36.12 -35.78 10.96
C ARG A 149 -37.53 -36.17 11.32
N VAL A 150 -38.45 -35.21 11.21
CA VAL A 150 -39.89 -35.47 11.52
C VAL A 150 -40.72 -35.20 10.27
N ILE A 151 -41.46 -36.20 9.84
CA ILE A 151 -42.36 -36.15 8.67
C ILE A 151 -43.77 -36.38 9.19
N ILE A 152 -44.67 -35.44 8.94
CA ILE A 152 -46.05 -35.47 9.40
C ILE A 152 -46.97 -35.34 8.23
N ASN A 153 -47.89 -36.24 8.09
CA ASN A 153 -49.00 -36.27 7.15
C ASN A 153 -50.31 -36.40 7.91
N SER A 154 -51.03 -35.30 8.12
CA SER A 154 -52.34 -35.31 8.76
C SER A 154 -53.41 -34.98 7.69
N GLU A 155 -54.19 -35.97 7.28
CA GLU A 155 -55.17 -35.81 6.21
C GLU A 155 -56.44 -35.09 6.68
N GLY A 156 -56.74 -35.04 7.96
CA GLY A 156 -57.99 -34.44 8.48
C GLY A 156 -57.81 -33.37 9.55
N GLY A 157 -56.56 -33.07 9.98
CA GLY A 157 -56.26 -32.11 11.03
C GLY A 157 -55.10 -31.20 10.73
N LEU A 158 -54.42 -30.79 11.79
CA LEU A 158 -53.22 -29.98 11.75
C LEU A 158 -51.97 -30.87 11.74
N GLY A 159 -50.89 -30.41 11.11
CA GLY A 159 -49.62 -31.14 11.19
C GLY A 159 -49.06 -31.07 12.60
N ILE A 160 -48.78 -29.90 13.11
CA ILE A 160 -48.27 -29.61 14.46
C ILE A 160 -49.14 -28.53 15.09
N THR A 161 -49.65 -28.80 16.30
CA THR A 161 -50.35 -27.81 17.12
C THR A 161 -49.63 -27.61 18.43
N GLY A 162 -49.40 -26.36 18.82
CA GLY A 162 -48.73 -26.02 20.09
C GLY A 162 -48.80 -24.54 20.41
N ARG A 163 -48.44 -24.21 21.66
CA ARG A 163 -48.27 -22.79 22.05
C ARG A 163 -47.08 -22.17 21.33
N MET A 164 -45.91 -22.80 21.44
CA MET A 164 -44.72 -22.45 20.69
C MET A 164 -44.22 -23.66 19.92
N VAL A 165 -43.96 -23.49 18.65
CA VAL A 165 -43.26 -24.53 17.86
C VAL A 165 -41.85 -24.01 17.57
N LYS A 166 -40.83 -24.69 18.13
CA LYS A 166 -39.44 -24.41 17.89
C LYS A 166 -38.78 -25.56 17.13
N ILE A 167 -38.19 -25.26 15.98
CA ILE A 167 -37.39 -26.17 15.16
C ILE A 167 -35.97 -25.64 15.12
N ASP A 168 -35.03 -26.44 15.69
CA ASP A 168 -33.68 -26.01 15.95
C ASP A 168 -32.66 -27.00 15.34
N GLY A 169 -32.16 -26.71 14.13
CA GLY A 169 -31.21 -27.57 13.41
C GLY A 169 -31.78 -28.90 12.92
N ALA A 170 -33.11 -29.10 12.95
CA ALA A 170 -33.79 -30.31 12.56
C ALA A 170 -34.40 -30.21 11.16
N THR A 171 -34.81 -31.36 10.59
CA THR A 171 -35.57 -31.42 9.37
C THR A 171 -37.06 -31.74 9.69
N VAL A 172 -37.95 -30.90 9.22
CA VAL A 172 -39.40 -31.10 9.44
C VAL A 172 -40.18 -30.94 8.13
N ASP A 173 -40.88 -31.99 7.75
CA ASP A 173 -41.88 -31.96 6.68
C ASP A 173 -43.26 -32.09 7.32
N SER A 174 -44.03 -31.01 7.43
CA SER A 174 -45.35 -31.04 8.08
C SER A 174 -46.46 -30.65 7.11
N THR A 175 -47.32 -31.61 6.84
CA THR A 175 -48.52 -31.44 6.03
C THR A 175 -49.76 -31.66 6.91
N GLY A 176 -50.67 -30.70 6.90
CA GLY A 176 -51.98 -30.82 7.51
C GLY A 176 -53.10 -30.44 6.57
N LEU A 177 -54.33 -30.87 6.87
CA LEU A 177 -55.49 -30.39 6.13
C LEU A 177 -55.65 -28.88 6.32
N TYR A 178 -55.61 -28.43 7.56
CA TYR A 178 -55.85 -27.04 7.95
C TYR A 178 -54.58 -26.19 8.02
N ALA A 179 -53.46 -26.74 8.49
CA ALA A 179 -52.17 -26.10 8.48
C ALA A 179 -51.05 -27.13 8.68
N GLY A 180 -49.87 -26.86 8.12
CA GLY A 180 -48.66 -27.61 8.49
C GLY A 180 -48.25 -27.34 9.95
N ILE A 181 -48.33 -26.07 10.40
CA ILE A 181 -48.16 -25.66 11.80
C ILE A 181 -49.26 -24.66 12.18
N ASP A 182 -49.88 -24.89 13.37
CA ASP A 182 -50.78 -23.96 14.03
C ASP A 182 -50.26 -23.67 15.44
N ALA A 183 -49.89 -22.41 15.74
CA ALA A 183 -49.26 -22.06 16.98
C ALA A 183 -49.44 -20.59 17.34
N HIS A 184 -49.06 -20.22 18.59
CA HIS A 184 -48.95 -18.81 18.96
C HIS A 184 -47.56 -18.22 18.66
N TRP A 185 -46.50 -19.04 18.60
CA TRP A 185 -45.13 -18.64 18.22
C TRP A 185 -44.50 -19.71 17.36
N LEU A 186 -43.84 -19.28 16.30
CA LEU A 186 -43.03 -20.17 15.45
C LEU A 186 -41.57 -19.67 15.42
N LYS A 187 -40.65 -20.56 15.77
CA LYS A 187 -39.23 -20.28 15.74
C LYS A 187 -38.49 -21.40 14.99
N ILE A 188 -37.87 -21.07 13.84
CA ILE A 188 -37.09 -22.00 13.01
C ILE A 188 -35.68 -21.42 12.87
N ILE A 189 -34.69 -22.15 13.41
CA ILE A 189 -33.34 -21.60 13.59
C ILE A 189 -32.24 -22.64 13.34
N ASN A 190 -31.00 -22.17 13.25
CA ASN A 190 -29.77 -22.96 13.29
C ASN A 190 -29.66 -24.01 12.16
N GLY A 191 -29.98 -23.66 10.94
CA GLY A 191 -29.85 -24.55 9.79
C GLY A 191 -31.00 -25.58 9.66
N ALA A 192 -32.12 -25.36 10.32
CA ALA A 192 -33.30 -26.21 10.13
C ALA A 192 -33.75 -26.18 8.66
N ASP A 193 -34.23 -27.35 8.15
CA ASP A 193 -34.84 -27.48 6.83
C ASP A 193 -36.33 -27.87 7.02
N VAL A 194 -37.22 -26.96 6.71
CA VAL A 194 -38.64 -27.09 7.05
C VAL A 194 -39.52 -26.91 5.82
N THR A 195 -40.38 -27.89 5.59
CA THR A 195 -41.46 -27.82 4.59
C THR A 195 -42.80 -27.83 5.30
N LEU A 196 -43.64 -26.82 5.02
CA LEU A 196 -44.99 -26.68 5.59
C LEU A 196 -46.01 -26.64 4.49
N LYS A 197 -47.10 -27.40 4.69
CA LYS A 197 -48.18 -27.46 3.67
C LYS A 197 -49.52 -27.56 4.34
N ALA A 198 -50.52 -26.79 3.82
CA ALA A 198 -51.94 -27.03 4.00
C ALA A 198 -52.53 -27.60 2.72
N THR A 199 -53.38 -28.60 2.85
CA THR A 199 -54.00 -29.28 1.68
C THR A 199 -55.40 -28.80 1.38
N GLN A 200 -56.14 -28.22 2.36
CA GLN A 200 -57.46 -27.68 2.19
C GLN A 200 -57.43 -26.24 1.65
N ASP A 201 -58.35 -25.92 0.76
CA ASP A 201 -58.56 -24.56 0.28
C ASP A 201 -58.92 -23.61 1.43
N GLY A 202 -58.37 -22.39 1.37
CA GLY A 202 -58.57 -21.37 2.41
C GLY A 202 -57.77 -21.58 3.69
N ARG A 203 -56.64 -22.32 3.62
CA ARG A 203 -55.79 -22.64 4.76
C ARG A 203 -54.32 -22.22 4.51
N ASN A 204 -53.55 -22.11 5.59
CA ASN A 204 -52.19 -21.60 5.62
C ASN A 204 -51.15 -22.72 5.75
N GLY A 205 -49.94 -22.56 5.20
CA GLY A 205 -48.82 -23.46 5.46
C GLY A 205 -48.38 -23.42 6.94
N ALA A 206 -48.20 -22.22 7.49
CA ALA A 206 -48.16 -21.97 8.91
C ALA A 206 -49.15 -20.86 9.28
N TYR A 207 -49.92 -21.10 10.32
CA TYR A 207 -50.89 -20.15 10.88
C TYR A 207 -50.49 -19.81 12.32
N ILE A 208 -49.86 -18.62 12.52
CA ILE A 208 -49.35 -18.18 13.82
C ILE A 208 -50.21 -17.05 14.31
N TRP A 209 -50.96 -17.29 15.37
CA TRP A 209 -52.02 -16.42 15.87
C TRP A 209 -51.78 -15.97 17.32
N LYS A 210 -52.44 -14.89 17.72
CA LYS A 210 -52.37 -14.36 19.08
C LYS A 210 -53.34 -15.12 19.98
N ASP A 211 -52.93 -15.38 21.22
CA ASP A 211 -53.81 -15.91 22.25
C ASP A 211 -54.92 -14.91 22.61
N GLN A 212 -55.83 -15.31 23.49
CA GLN A 212 -56.96 -14.49 23.91
C GLN A 212 -56.53 -13.21 24.65
N GLU A 213 -55.30 -13.20 25.19
CA GLU A 213 -54.70 -12.07 25.88
C GLU A 213 -53.93 -11.16 24.92
N GLY A 214 -53.82 -11.51 23.65
CA GLY A 214 -53.11 -10.76 22.63
C GLY A 214 -51.62 -11.05 22.54
N ASN A 215 -51.11 -12.09 23.24
CA ASN A 215 -49.73 -12.51 23.18
C ASN A 215 -49.47 -13.44 21.98
N GLY A 216 -48.26 -13.43 21.46
CA GLY A 216 -47.86 -14.28 20.36
C GLY A 216 -48.14 -13.69 18.98
N GLY A 217 -48.27 -14.55 18.03
CA GLY A 217 -48.48 -14.21 16.63
C GLY A 217 -47.18 -14.05 15.83
N ASP A 218 -46.01 -14.20 16.48
CA ASP A 218 -44.72 -13.91 15.86
C ASP A 218 -44.11 -15.14 15.19
N ILE A 219 -43.47 -14.88 14.04
CA ILE A 219 -42.64 -15.86 13.31
C ILE A 219 -41.19 -15.37 13.33
N GLU A 220 -40.28 -16.19 13.78
CA GLU A 220 -38.82 -15.97 13.72
C GLU A 220 -38.16 -17.09 12.92
N LEU A 221 -37.53 -16.73 11.81
CA LEU A 221 -36.78 -17.63 10.95
C LEU A 221 -35.35 -17.15 10.91
N ALA A 222 -34.40 -17.95 11.38
CA ALA A 222 -33.02 -17.55 11.39
C ALA A 222 -32.09 -18.63 10.82
N ALA A 223 -31.24 -18.24 9.87
CA ALA A 223 -30.24 -19.10 9.24
C ALA A 223 -30.77 -20.47 8.80
N SER A 224 -32.01 -20.54 8.30
CA SER A 224 -32.73 -21.78 8.04
C SER A 224 -33.32 -21.81 6.63
N LYS A 225 -33.72 -22.99 6.18
CA LYS A 225 -34.44 -23.16 4.91
C LYS A 225 -35.90 -23.51 5.19
N VAL A 226 -36.79 -22.66 4.72
CA VAL A 226 -38.22 -22.80 4.93
C VAL A 226 -38.94 -22.77 3.60
N LYS A 227 -39.74 -23.78 3.35
CA LYS A 227 -40.67 -23.82 2.24
C LYS A 227 -42.11 -23.95 2.75
N ALA A 228 -42.97 -23.02 2.40
CA ALA A 228 -44.40 -23.06 2.78
C ALA A 228 -45.29 -22.97 1.56
N THR A 229 -46.28 -23.89 1.45
CA THR A 229 -47.19 -23.97 0.32
C THR A 229 -48.60 -24.14 0.81
N SER A 230 -49.54 -23.34 0.31
CA SER A 230 -50.93 -23.38 0.70
C SER A 230 -51.84 -22.65 -0.27
N TYR A 231 -53.16 -22.71 -0.04
CA TYR A 231 -54.16 -21.91 -0.76
C TYR A 231 -54.14 -20.44 -0.28
N TYR A 232 -54.10 -20.20 1.05
CA TYR A 232 -53.89 -18.89 1.70
C TYR A 232 -52.40 -18.67 2.00
N PRO A 233 -52.01 -17.71 2.84
CA PRO A 233 -50.56 -17.46 3.05
C PRO A 233 -49.80 -18.74 3.37
N GLY A 234 -48.67 -18.92 2.68
CA GLY A 234 -47.71 -19.95 3.03
C GLY A 234 -47.23 -19.77 4.47
N LEU A 235 -46.90 -18.54 4.84
CA LEU A 235 -46.61 -18.13 6.22
C LEU A 235 -47.51 -16.94 6.60
N PHE A 236 -48.32 -17.13 7.66
CA PHE A 236 -49.15 -16.09 8.24
C PHE A 236 -48.74 -15.81 9.70
N ALA A 237 -48.38 -14.58 9.99
CA ALA A 237 -48.09 -14.08 11.33
C ALA A 237 -49.14 -13.05 11.76
N ALA A 238 -49.89 -13.33 12.85
CA ALA A 238 -50.79 -12.32 13.44
C ALA A 238 -50.01 -11.23 14.24
N GLY A 239 -48.76 -11.43 14.51
CA GLY A 239 -47.76 -10.50 15.06
C GLY A 239 -46.70 -10.15 14.01
N ASN A 240 -45.44 -10.13 14.43
CA ASN A 240 -44.31 -9.80 13.58
C ASN A 240 -43.75 -11.02 12.84
N LEU A 241 -43.09 -10.75 11.72
CA LEU A 241 -42.36 -11.75 10.98
C LEU A 241 -40.90 -11.28 10.81
N THR A 242 -39.96 -12.08 11.29
CA THR A 242 -38.52 -11.80 11.12
C THR A 242 -37.87 -12.95 10.35
N VAL A 243 -37.13 -12.57 9.30
CA VAL A 243 -36.25 -13.48 8.56
C VAL A 243 -34.82 -12.93 8.70
N ASP A 244 -33.96 -13.70 9.37
CA ASP A 244 -32.57 -13.35 9.64
C ASP A 244 -31.63 -14.37 8.99
N GLY A 245 -31.25 -14.13 7.75
CA GLY A 245 -30.49 -15.11 6.95
C GLY A 245 -31.32 -16.30 6.48
N GLY A 246 -30.64 -17.24 5.80
CA GLY A 246 -31.28 -18.46 5.29
C GLY A 246 -32.08 -18.22 4.01
N GLN A 247 -32.97 -19.17 3.72
CA GLN A 247 -33.80 -19.19 2.51
C GLN A 247 -35.26 -19.43 2.89
N VAL A 248 -36.14 -18.57 2.45
CA VAL A 248 -37.57 -18.68 2.64
C VAL A 248 -38.27 -18.69 1.29
N SER A 249 -39.07 -19.72 1.02
CA SER A 249 -39.89 -19.83 -0.20
C SER A 249 -41.35 -20.05 0.16
N CYS A 250 -42.19 -19.08 -0.11
CA CYS A 250 -43.63 -19.15 0.16
C CYS A 250 -44.40 -19.12 -1.13
N THR A 251 -45.35 -20.04 -1.26
CA THR A 251 -46.29 -20.10 -2.42
C THR A 251 -47.71 -20.15 -1.93
N SER A 252 -48.56 -19.29 -2.53
CA SER A 252 -49.98 -19.29 -2.29
C SER A 252 -50.70 -19.34 -3.63
N THR A 253 -51.82 -20.12 -3.71
CA THR A 253 -52.61 -20.21 -4.95
C THR A 253 -53.74 -19.18 -5.05
N ALA A 254 -54.15 -18.54 -3.94
CA ALA A 254 -55.30 -17.64 -3.95
C ALA A 254 -55.15 -16.35 -3.16
N ASP A 255 -54.10 -16.21 -2.35
CA ASP A 255 -53.93 -15.07 -1.47
C ASP A 255 -52.43 -14.66 -1.33
N GLY A 256 -52.02 -13.96 -0.26
CA GLY A 256 -50.63 -13.62 0.05
C GLY A 256 -49.81 -14.88 0.27
N ALA A 257 -48.55 -14.92 -0.23
CA ALA A 257 -47.70 -16.05 0.04
C ALA A 257 -46.98 -15.90 1.40
N LEU A 258 -46.56 -14.68 1.75
CA LEU A 258 -45.98 -14.31 3.05
C LEU A 258 -46.72 -13.09 3.59
N TRP A 259 -47.34 -13.22 4.77
CA TRP A 259 -48.17 -12.16 5.33
C TRP A 259 -47.96 -11.98 6.83
N ALA A 260 -47.83 -10.74 7.30
CA ALA A 260 -47.82 -10.40 8.72
C ALA A 260 -48.82 -9.28 9.03
N ARG A 261 -49.54 -9.38 10.18
CA ARG A 261 -50.33 -8.26 10.69
C ARG A 261 -49.49 -7.24 11.46
N GLY A 262 -48.35 -7.64 12.02
CA GLY A 262 -47.35 -6.78 12.60
C GLY A 262 -46.27 -6.40 11.58
N ASN A 263 -45.09 -6.12 12.08
CA ASN A 263 -43.93 -5.70 11.27
C ASN A 263 -43.28 -6.89 10.56
N ILE A 264 -42.78 -6.63 9.37
CA ILE A 264 -41.93 -7.56 8.64
C ILE A 264 -40.48 -7.01 8.70
N LEU A 265 -39.54 -7.84 9.12
CA LEU A 265 -38.09 -7.54 9.10
C LEU A 265 -37.36 -8.66 8.35
N ILE A 266 -36.70 -8.31 7.26
CA ILE A 266 -35.84 -9.23 6.49
C ILE A 266 -34.44 -8.73 6.49
N LYS A 267 -33.48 -9.56 6.97
CA LYS A 267 -32.10 -9.16 7.21
C LYS A 267 -31.11 -10.33 7.13
N GLY A 268 -29.82 -10.04 7.41
CA GLY A 268 -28.77 -11.05 7.61
C GLY A 268 -28.42 -11.83 6.34
N GLY A 269 -28.59 -11.26 5.16
CA GLY A 269 -28.37 -11.94 3.88
C GLY A 269 -29.47 -12.92 3.50
N ALA A 270 -30.66 -12.78 4.08
CA ALA A 270 -31.81 -13.64 3.80
C ALA A 270 -32.20 -13.62 2.31
N LYS A 271 -32.56 -14.80 1.80
CA LYS A 271 -33.15 -14.94 0.46
C LYS A 271 -34.61 -15.31 0.59
N VAL A 272 -35.53 -14.43 0.16
CA VAL A 272 -36.94 -14.61 0.26
C VAL A 272 -37.54 -14.65 -1.14
N THR A 273 -38.18 -15.76 -1.47
CA THR A 273 -38.94 -15.93 -2.72
C THR A 273 -40.40 -16.12 -2.40
N THR A 274 -41.25 -15.31 -2.97
CA THR A 274 -42.70 -15.43 -2.79
C THR A 274 -43.40 -15.48 -4.12
N ASP A 275 -44.43 -16.32 -4.19
CA ASP A 275 -45.26 -16.47 -5.38
C ASP A 275 -46.73 -16.60 -4.98
N GLY A 276 -47.63 -15.77 -5.53
CA GLY A 276 -49.01 -15.76 -5.18
C GLY A 276 -49.79 -14.58 -5.76
N LYS A 277 -51.03 -14.42 -5.31
CA LYS A 277 -51.88 -13.30 -5.74
C LYS A 277 -51.43 -11.96 -5.11
N TYR A 278 -51.02 -12.01 -3.86
CA TYR A 278 -50.40 -10.94 -3.10
C TYR A 278 -49.11 -11.51 -2.51
N PRO A 279 -48.05 -11.64 -3.29
CA PRO A 279 -46.92 -12.46 -2.90
C PRO A 279 -46.37 -12.11 -1.53
N MET A 280 -46.28 -10.81 -1.18
CA MET A 280 -45.72 -10.36 0.09
C MET A 280 -46.42 -9.11 0.59
N GLY A 281 -46.70 -9.06 1.92
CA GLY A 281 -47.23 -7.86 2.53
C GLY A 281 -47.71 -8.06 3.95
N GLY A 282 -48.36 -7.02 4.47
CA GLY A 282 -48.89 -6.99 5.84
C GLY A 282 -49.48 -5.64 6.18
N ASN A 283 -49.76 -5.42 7.47
CA ASN A 283 -50.38 -4.19 7.98
C ASN A 283 -49.39 -3.30 8.77
N GLY A 284 -48.19 -3.82 9.08
CA GLY A 284 -47.16 -3.08 9.78
C GLY A 284 -46.06 -2.60 8.86
N THR A 285 -44.97 -2.10 9.45
CA THR A 285 -43.77 -1.68 8.70
C THR A 285 -43.08 -2.89 8.07
N PHE A 286 -42.66 -2.74 6.84
CA PHE A 286 -41.78 -3.72 6.17
C PHE A 286 -40.38 -3.14 6.02
N THR A 287 -39.44 -3.64 6.83
CA THR A 287 -38.05 -3.18 6.83
C THR A 287 -37.15 -4.23 6.21
N VAL A 288 -36.24 -3.78 5.34
CA VAL A 288 -35.24 -4.62 4.72
C VAL A 288 -33.85 -4.06 5.04
N GLU A 289 -33.03 -4.92 5.58
CA GLU A 289 -31.61 -4.68 5.77
C GLU A 289 -30.83 -5.38 4.64
N GLU A 290 -29.85 -6.23 4.95
CA GLU A 290 -29.18 -7.03 3.92
C GLU A 290 -30.04 -8.23 3.51
N ALA A 291 -30.55 -8.24 2.26
CA ALA A 291 -31.42 -9.31 1.78
C ALA A 291 -31.52 -9.37 0.25
N GLU A 292 -31.97 -10.52 -0.25
CA GLU A 292 -32.43 -10.73 -1.63
C GLU A 292 -33.93 -11.11 -1.60
N ILE A 293 -34.76 -10.33 -2.26
CA ILE A 293 -36.18 -10.52 -2.29
C ILE A 293 -36.66 -10.67 -3.76
N ASP A 294 -37.35 -11.79 -4.04
CA ASP A 294 -37.95 -12.08 -5.34
C ASP A 294 -39.45 -12.35 -5.11
N ALA A 295 -40.26 -11.36 -5.35
CA ALA A 295 -41.73 -11.44 -5.20
C ALA A 295 -42.42 -11.48 -6.56
N LYS A 296 -43.20 -12.55 -6.82
CA LYS A 296 -43.88 -12.81 -8.10
C LYS A 296 -45.35 -12.93 -7.92
N ASN A 297 -46.09 -12.15 -8.70
CA ASN A 297 -47.53 -12.33 -8.83
C ASN A 297 -47.84 -13.16 -10.08
N THR A 298 -48.17 -14.42 -9.88
CA THR A 298 -48.52 -15.35 -10.95
C THR A 298 -49.98 -15.23 -11.42
N ASN A 299 -50.78 -14.37 -10.77
CA ASN A 299 -52.19 -14.15 -11.18
C ASN A 299 -52.27 -13.16 -12.35
N GLU A 300 -53.31 -13.37 -13.19
CA GLU A 300 -53.59 -12.53 -14.36
C GLU A 300 -54.10 -11.11 -14.00
N ASN A 301 -54.39 -10.84 -12.74
CA ASN A 301 -54.85 -9.54 -12.26
C ASN A 301 -53.63 -8.61 -12.01
N ASN A 302 -53.76 -7.34 -12.39
CA ASN A 302 -52.72 -6.30 -12.20
C ASN A 302 -52.54 -5.88 -10.73
N ILE A 303 -52.30 -6.84 -9.84
CA ILE A 303 -52.08 -6.61 -8.42
C ILE A 303 -50.55 -6.55 -8.16
N PRO A 304 -50.08 -5.60 -7.37
CA PRO A 304 -48.66 -5.50 -7.05
C PRO A 304 -48.10 -6.76 -6.36
N ALA A 305 -46.83 -7.07 -6.60
CA ALA A 305 -46.12 -8.16 -5.91
C ALA A 305 -45.94 -7.88 -4.43
N ILE A 306 -45.86 -6.61 -4.07
CA ILE A 306 -45.79 -6.16 -2.68
C ILE A 306 -46.98 -5.29 -2.38
N PHE A 307 -47.69 -5.61 -1.29
CA PHE A 307 -48.91 -4.93 -0.92
C PHE A 307 -48.70 -3.45 -0.60
N ASP A 308 -49.57 -2.57 -1.08
CA ASP A 308 -49.40 -1.11 -1.07
C ASP A 308 -49.26 -0.51 0.34
N GLU A 309 -49.91 -1.08 1.34
CA GLU A 309 -49.75 -0.65 2.74
C GLU A 309 -48.45 -1.11 3.38
N SER A 310 -47.65 -1.96 2.72
CA SER A 310 -46.42 -2.58 3.24
C SER A 310 -45.26 -2.38 2.30
N VAL A 311 -45.09 -1.18 1.76
CA VAL A 311 -43.91 -0.90 0.90
C VAL A 311 -42.61 -1.08 1.69
N PRO A 312 -41.65 -1.86 1.18
CA PRO A 312 -40.38 -2.06 1.85
C PRO A 312 -39.62 -0.76 2.07
N VAL A 313 -39.18 -0.54 3.30
CA VAL A 313 -38.27 0.52 3.68
C VAL A 313 -36.88 -0.07 3.82
N ILE A 314 -35.92 0.42 3.05
CA ILE A 314 -34.53 0.05 3.22
C ILE A 314 -34.02 0.72 4.49
N ALA A 315 -33.48 -0.05 5.41
CA ALA A 315 -32.99 0.45 6.68
C ALA A 315 -31.77 1.36 6.52
N ASP A 316 -31.56 2.27 7.47
CA ASP A 316 -30.37 3.10 7.50
C ASP A 316 -29.11 2.24 7.53
N GLY A 317 -28.11 2.63 6.75
CA GLY A 317 -26.86 1.85 6.59
C GLY A 317 -26.94 0.75 5.53
N TYR A 318 -28.03 0.70 4.76
CA TYR A 318 -28.20 -0.21 3.64
C TYR A 318 -28.64 0.54 2.38
N HIS A 319 -28.40 -0.05 1.23
CA HIS A 319 -28.85 0.50 -0.03
C HIS A 319 -29.27 -0.59 -1.01
N LEU A 320 -30.01 -0.20 -2.05
CA LEU A 320 -30.30 -1.08 -3.17
C LEU A 320 -29.06 -1.26 -4.02
N ASN A 321 -28.58 -2.51 -4.10
CA ASN A 321 -27.48 -2.91 -4.97
C ASN A 321 -27.99 -3.40 -6.33
N TYR A 322 -29.17 -4.01 -6.34
CA TYR A 322 -29.86 -4.48 -7.53
C TYR A 322 -31.36 -4.29 -7.33
N ALA A 323 -32.08 -3.82 -8.35
CA ALA A 323 -33.52 -3.74 -8.31
C ALA A 323 -34.10 -3.75 -9.72
N LYS A 324 -34.84 -4.80 -10.03
CA LYS A 324 -35.62 -4.93 -11.25
C LYS A 324 -37.07 -5.24 -10.94
N ALA A 325 -37.96 -4.76 -11.76
CA ALA A 325 -39.38 -5.00 -11.66
C ALA A 325 -40.02 -5.33 -13.03
N VAL A 326 -41.16 -5.95 -12.99
CA VAL A 326 -41.99 -6.16 -14.18
C VAL A 326 -43.35 -5.48 -13.95
N ASP A 327 -43.71 -4.59 -14.84
CA ASP A 327 -44.97 -3.86 -14.79
C ASP A 327 -46.19 -4.73 -15.18
N SER A 328 -47.35 -4.12 -15.20
CA SER A 328 -48.60 -4.77 -15.59
C SER A 328 -48.63 -5.21 -17.07
N GLU A 329 -47.81 -4.61 -17.91
CA GLU A 329 -47.73 -4.90 -19.33
C GLU A 329 -46.64 -5.95 -19.65
N GLY A 330 -45.91 -6.39 -18.65
CA GLY A 330 -44.81 -7.37 -18.78
C GLY A 330 -43.47 -6.77 -19.14
N THR A 331 -43.31 -5.44 -19.04
CA THR A 331 -42.05 -4.74 -19.34
C THR A 331 -41.14 -4.80 -18.12
N GLU A 332 -39.88 -5.20 -18.35
CA GLU A 332 -38.83 -5.15 -17.30
C GLU A 332 -38.34 -3.72 -17.13
N ILE A 333 -38.28 -3.26 -15.90
CA ILE A 333 -37.82 -1.92 -15.49
C ILE A 333 -36.68 -2.06 -14.52
N ASP A 334 -35.59 -1.34 -14.78
CA ASP A 334 -34.51 -1.18 -13.84
C ASP A 334 -34.79 0.00 -12.87
N LEU A 335 -35.10 -0.33 -11.61
CA LEU A 335 -35.51 0.63 -10.61
C LEU A 335 -34.36 1.48 -10.11
N LEU A 336 -33.09 1.02 -10.23
CA LEU A 336 -31.91 1.81 -9.86
C LEU A 336 -31.74 2.97 -10.82
N SER A 337 -31.90 2.73 -12.11
CA SER A 337 -31.74 3.77 -13.13
C SER A 337 -32.94 4.70 -13.21
N SER A 338 -34.15 4.23 -12.88
CA SER A 338 -35.37 5.04 -12.88
C SER A 338 -35.50 6.00 -11.70
N GLY A 339 -34.70 5.81 -10.65
CA GLY A 339 -34.77 6.59 -9.41
C GLY A 339 -36.04 6.35 -8.57
N THR A 340 -36.84 5.34 -8.93
CA THR A 340 -38.10 4.98 -8.25
C THR A 340 -37.85 3.82 -7.31
N GLN A 341 -38.15 3.99 -6.02
CA GLN A 341 -38.12 2.91 -5.01
C GLN A 341 -39.51 2.46 -4.56
N TYR A 342 -40.54 2.78 -5.32
CA TYR A 342 -41.92 2.43 -4.98
C TYR A 342 -42.31 1.06 -5.58
N PHE A 343 -42.05 0.00 -4.81
CA PHE A 343 -42.21 -1.39 -5.25
C PHE A 343 -43.67 -1.82 -5.45
N ALA A 344 -44.61 -1.13 -4.83
CA ALA A 344 -46.05 -1.49 -4.89
C ALA A 344 -46.75 -1.17 -6.23
N LEU A 345 -46.01 -0.81 -7.27
CA LEU A 345 -46.56 -0.58 -8.61
C LEU A 345 -46.37 -1.77 -9.57
N TYR A 346 -45.58 -2.77 -9.19
CA TYR A 346 -45.08 -3.77 -10.11
C TYR A 346 -45.59 -5.16 -9.80
N LYS A 347 -45.89 -5.91 -10.87
CA LYS A 347 -46.38 -7.29 -10.81
C LYS A 347 -45.33 -8.26 -10.29
N ASN A 348 -44.07 -8.05 -10.66
CA ASN A 348 -42.92 -8.79 -10.12
C ASN A 348 -41.84 -7.81 -9.66
N VAL A 349 -41.21 -8.14 -8.57
CA VAL A 349 -40.11 -7.32 -8.03
C VAL A 349 -38.98 -8.23 -7.56
N HIS A 350 -37.78 -7.99 -8.07
CA HIS A 350 -36.58 -8.64 -7.59
C HIS A 350 -35.58 -7.56 -7.19
N PHE A 351 -35.18 -7.53 -5.93
CA PHE A 351 -34.20 -6.58 -5.46
C PHE A 351 -33.26 -7.18 -4.43
N ILE A 352 -32.05 -6.60 -4.35
CA ILE A 352 -31.01 -6.98 -3.41
C ILE A 352 -30.57 -5.71 -2.68
N THR A 353 -30.51 -5.81 -1.37
CA THR A 353 -29.97 -4.77 -0.50
C THR A 353 -28.64 -5.20 0.06
N LYS A 354 -27.73 -4.25 0.23
CA LYS A 354 -26.41 -4.44 0.80
C LYS A 354 -26.13 -3.43 1.88
N ALA A 355 -25.38 -3.85 2.88
CA ALA A 355 -24.85 -2.94 3.89
C ALA A 355 -23.85 -1.98 3.26
N VAL A 356 -23.89 -0.72 3.69
CA VAL A 356 -22.90 0.30 3.34
C VAL A 356 -22.29 0.89 4.59
N HIS A 357 -21.00 1.18 4.49
CA HIS A 357 -20.21 1.69 5.59
C HIS A 357 -19.76 3.11 5.24
N PRO A 358 -19.98 4.11 6.12
CA PRO A 358 -19.44 5.44 5.93
C PRO A 358 -17.92 5.42 5.94
N VAL A 359 -17.33 5.95 4.88
CA VAL A 359 -15.87 6.05 4.70
C VAL A 359 -15.51 7.52 4.64
N SER A 360 -14.66 7.96 5.54
CA SER A 360 -14.10 9.31 5.56
C SER A 360 -12.60 9.28 5.23
N PHE A 361 -12.11 10.37 4.63
CA PHE A 361 -10.72 10.50 4.22
C PHE A 361 -10.06 11.64 5.01
N VAL A 362 -8.94 11.34 5.64
CA VAL A 362 -8.06 12.32 6.28
C VAL A 362 -6.80 12.42 5.44
N VAL A 363 -6.63 13.54 4.76
CA VAL A 363 -5.47 13.78 3.89
C VAL A 363 -4.45 14.63 4.64
N THR A 364 -3.22 14.15 4.72
CA THR A 364 -2.12 14.84 5.42
C THR A 364 -0.97 15.12 4.44
N PRO A 365 -0.11 16.12 4.72
CA PRO A 365 -0.15 17.06 5.86
C PRO A 365 -1.31 18.05 5.79
N ASP A 366 -1.64 18.64 6.93
CA ASP A 366 -2.66 19.68 6.97
C ASP A 366 -2.26 20.92 6.13
N GLY A 367 -3.26 21.62 5.60
CA GLY A 367 -3.04 22.86 4.83
C GLY A 367 -2.79 22.66 3.34
N LEU A 368 -2.96 21.43 2.82
CA LEU A 368 -2.96 21.18 1.38
C LEU A 368 -4.10 21.93 0.69
N THR A 369 -3.86 22.43 -0.51
CA THR A 369 -4.84 23.14 -1.34
C THR A 369 -5.28 22.26 -2.52
N ASN A 370 -6.54 22.49 -2.98
CA ASN A 370 -7.15 21.77 -4.10
C ASN A 370 -7.08 20.25 -3.95
N VAL A 371 -7.36 19.77 -2.71
CA VAL A 371 -7.41 18.34 -2.42
C VAL A 371 -8.65 17.74 -3.08
N VAL A 372 -8.44 16.79 -3.98
CA VAL A 372 -9.50 16.01 -4.63
C VAL A 372 -9.29 14.54 -4.30
N VAL A 373 -10.30 13.93 -3.68
CA VAL A 373 -10.34 12.50 -3.40
C VAL A 373 -11.30 11.84 -4.40
N LYS A 374 -10.85 10.80 -5.07
CA LYS A 374 -11.70 9.96 -5.92
C LYS A 374 -11.69 8.53 -5.42
N VAL A 375 -12.87 7.95 -5.36
CA VAL A 375 -13.06 6.53 -5.06
C VAL A 375 -13.73 5.90 -6.26
N ASN A 376 -13.16 4.84 -6.77
CA ASN A 376 -13.65 4.17 -7.99
C ASN A 376 -13.86 5.15 -9.17
N GLY A 377 -12.98 6.16 -9.27
CA GLY A 377 -13.04 7.21 -10.29
C GLY A 377 -14.05 8.34 -10.07
N GLN A 378 -14.88 8.25 -9.02
CA GLN A 378 -15.86 9.28 -8.66
C GLN A 378 -15.31 10.19 -7.55
N GLU A 379 -15.49 11.49 -7.72
CA GLU A 379 -15.07 12.49 -6.73
C GLU A 379 -15.93 12.41 -5.46
N VAL A 380 -15.27 12.43 -4.31
CA VAL A 380 -15.89 12.33 -2.98
C VAL A 380 -15.62 13.60 -2.19
N THR A 381 -16.69 14.22 -1.71
CA THR A 381 -16.65 15.36 -0.79
C THR A 381 -17.05 14.91 0.62
N GLY A 382 -16.11 14.96 1.57
CA GLY A 382 -16.37 14.57 2.97
C GLY A 382 -16.33 13.06 3.17
N SER A 383 -17.50 12.41 3.21
CA SER A 383 -17.62 10.95 3.35
C SER A 383 -18.42 10.33 2.22
N VAL A 384 -18.15 9.07 1.95
CA VAL A 384 -18.89 8.23 1.00
C VAL A 384 -19.32 6.95 1.70
N SER A 385 -20.50 6.45 1.37
CA SER A 385 -20.97 5.15 1.83
C SER A 385 -20.62 4.07 0.80
N LEU A 386 -19.88 3.05 1.21
CA LEU A 386 -19.41 1.97 0.34
C LEU A 386 -19.82 0.61 0.92
N GLU A 387 -20.11 -0.35 0.06
CA GLU A 387 -20.26 -1.74 0.46
C GLU A 387 -18.94 -2.33 0.97
N ALA A 388 -18.97 -3.49 1.62
CA ALA A 388 -17.79 -4.26 1.90
C ALA A 388 -17.12 -4.69 0.59
N GLY A 389 -15.81 -4.39 0.46
CA GLY A 389 -15.10 -4.65 -0.79
C GLY A 389 -13.79 -3.87 -0.87
N THR A 390 -13.12 -3.97 -2.02
CA THR A 390 -11.88 -3.25 -2.28
C THR A 390 -12.10 -2.23 -3.40
N TYR A 391 -11.71 -0.98 -3.15
CA TYR A 391 -11.96 0.16 -4.02
C TYR A 391 -10.68 0.90 -4.32
N PRO A 392 -10.40 1.23 -5.60
CA PRO A 392 -9.30 2.12 -5.94
C PRO A 392 -9.58 3.54 -5.45
N VAL A 393 -8.56 4.14 -4.83
CA VAL A 393 -8.58 5.52 -4.36
C VAL A 393 -7.47 6.28 -5.06
N GLU A 394 -7.80 7.44 -5.58
CA GLU A 394 -6.88 8.42 -6.14
C GLU A 394 -7.04 9.73 -5.39
N VAL A 395 -5.92 10.32 -4.93
CA VAL A 395 -5.92 11.63 -4.30
C VAL A 395 -4.92 12.52 -4.97
N THR A 396 -5.36 13.72 -5.31
CA THR A 396 -4.52 14.78 -5.85
C THR A 396 -4.60 16.03 -4.99
N ALA A 397 -3.51 16.77 -4.90
CA ALA A 397 -3.43 18.06 -4.24
C ALA A 397 -2.34 18.90 -4.95
N ASP A 398 -2.41 20.23 -4.78
CA ASP A 398 -1.40 21.10 -5.33
C ASP A 398 -0.02 20.78 -4.78
N ASN A 399 0.97 20.84 -5.64
CA ASN A 399 2.37 20.61 -5.29
C ASN A 399 2.68 19.22 -4.71
N CYS A 400 1.76 18.26 -4.81
CA CYS A 400 1.93 16.91 -4.34
C CYS A 400 2.00 15.91 -5.49
N LYS A 401 2.69 14.81 -5.24
CA LYS A 401 2.62 13.63 -6.08
C LYS A 401 1.23 13.00 -5.92
N ALA A 402 0.58 12.66 -7.03
CA ALA A 402 -0.69 11.95 -6.98
C ALA A 402 -0.53 10.63 -6.19
N TYR A 403 -1.46 10.40 -5.28
CA TYR A 403 -1.57 9.15 -4.51
C TYR A 403 -2.55 8.22 -5.20
N THR A 404 -2.19 6.96 -5.35
CA THR A 404 -3.07 5.90 -5.85
C THR A 404 -2.85 4.64 -5.05
N ASP A 405 -3.93 4.07 -4.50
CA ASP A 405 -3.92 2.81 -3.76
C ASP A 405 -5.33 2.21 -3.74
N ASN A 406 -5.47 1.04 -3.13
CA ASN A 406 -6.75 0.42 -2.88
C ASN A 406 -7.08 0.45 -1.39
N ILE A 407 -8.32 0.79 -1.05
CA ILE A 407 -8.85 0.64 0.30
C ILE A 407 -9.75 -0.60 0.37
N THR A 408 -9.71 -1.29 1.50
CA THR A 408 -10.59 -2.43 1.76
C THR A 408 -11.57 -2.09 2.87
N ILE A 409 -12.85 -2.18 2.57
CA ILE A 409 -13.94 -1.97 3.50
C ILE A 409 -14.39 -3.34 4.02
N THR A 410 -14.37 -3.52 5.33
CA THR A 410 -14.81 -4.76 5.99
C THR A 410 -16.25 -4.65 6.47
N ALA A 411 -16.98 -5.76 6.47
CA ALA A 411 -18.39 -5.80 6.82
C ALA A 411 -18.68 -5.59 8.31
N ASP A 412 -17.68 -5.75 9.17
CA ASP A 412 -17.81 -5.71 10.63
C ASP A 412 -17.55 -4.32 11.23
N ALA A 413 -17.04 -3.37 10.46
CA ALA A 413 -16.73 -2.02 10.95
C ALA A 413 -17.90 -1.04 10.69
N ALA A 414 -18.37 -0.38 11.73
CA ALA A 414 -19.46 0.60 11.64
C ALA A 414 -19.08 1.85 10.84
N THR A 415 -17.80 2.25 10.87
CA THR A 415 -17.25 3.39 10.12
C THR A 415 -15.80 3.11 9.75
N HIS A 416 -15.36 3.66 8.63
CA HIS A 416 -13.97 3.58 8.19
C HIS A 416 -13.38 4.99 8.08
N THR A 417 -12.18 5.20 8.64
CA THR A 417 -11.40 6.41 8.42
C THR A 417 -10.11 6.02 7.72
N GLN A 418 -9.93 6.51 6.51
CA GLN A 418 -8.72 6.28 5.72
C GLN A 418 -7.81 7.51 5.83
N THR A 419 -6.63 7.32 6.41
CA THR A 419 -5.59 8.36 6.43
C THR A 419 -4.70 8.21 5.20
N ILE A 420 -4.53 9.30 4.45
CA ILE A 420 -3.73 9.36 3.23
C ILE A 420 -2.62 10.38 3.43
N ALA A 421 -1.38 9.91 3.41
CA ALA A 421 -0.21 10.77 3.52
C ALA A 421 0.25 11.16 2.10
N MET A 422 0.04 12.43 1.74
CA MET A 422 0.54 13.00 0.49
C MET A 422 2.01 13.36 0.61
N THR A 423 2.72 13.20 -0.47
CA THR A 423 4.13 13.59 -0.55
C THR A 423 4.25 14.78 -1.49
N TYR A 424 4.87 15.85 -1.03
CA TYR A 424 5.16 17.01 -1.89
C TYR A 424 6.08 16.62 -3.04
N LEU A 425 5.92 17.27 -4.17
CA LEU A 425 6.86 17.21 -5.27
C LEU A 425 8.22 17.74 -4.81
N PRO A 426 9.32 17.22 -5.33
CA PRO A 426 10.64 17.78 -5.05
C PRO A 426 10.73 19.21 -5.56
N ALA A 427 11.53 20.03 -4.90
CA ALA A 427 11.87 21.36 -5.39
C ALA A 427 12.63 21.27 -6.73
N ASP A 428 12.55 22.34 -7.52
CA ASP A 428 13.30 22.45 -8.78
C ASP A 428 14.72 22.97 -8.50
N TYR A 429 15.71 22.13 -8.72
CA TYR A 429 17.15 22.43 -8.55
C TYR A 429 17.84 22.87 -9.84
N THR A 430 17.11 23.03 -10.94
CA THR A 430 17.72 23.34 -12.27
C THR A 430 18.64 24.54 -12.22
N LYS A 431 18.27 25.60 -11.50
CA LYS A 431 19.09 26.81 -11.35
C LYS A 431 20.32 26.59 -10.47
N VAL A 432 20.14 25.84 -9.36
CA VAL A 432 21.26 25.47 -8.48
C VAL A 432 22.28 24.66 -9.24
N ASP A 433 21.83 23.67 -10.03
CA ASP A 433 22.71 22.83 -10.85
C ASP A 433 23.48 23.68 -11.88
N ALA A 434 22.79 24.61 -12.53
CA ALA A 434 23.42 25.54 -13.47
C ALA A 434 24.44 26.44 -12.78
N ALA A 435 24.17 26.90 -11.56
CA ALA A 435 25.11 27.71 -10.78
C ALA A 435 26.33 26.90 -10.33
N ILE A 436 26.11 25.64 -9.93
CA ILE A 436 27.19 24.69 -9.61
C ILE A 436 28.06 24.42 -10.83
N ASP A 437 27.46 24.20 -12.00
CA ASP A 437 28.18 23.97 -13.26
C ASP A 437 29.02 25.19 -13.64
N LYS A 438 28.47 26.40 -13.47
CA LYS A 438 29.23 27.65 -13.63
C LYS A 438 30.42 27.70 -12.68
N ALA A 439 30.22 27.39 -11.38
CA ALA A 439 31.27 27.36 -10.38
C ALA A 439 32.39 26.38 -10.75
N ASN A 440 31.99 25.15 -11.16
CA ASN A 440 32.93 24.09 -11.53
C ASN A 440 33.68 24.37 -12.84
N ALA A 441 33.13 25.18 -13.72
CA ALA A 441 33.79 25.60 -14.95
C ALA A 441 34.90 26.66 -14.71
N LEU A 442 34.92 27.30 -13.56
CA LEU A 442 35.93 28.31 -13.22
C LEU A 442 37.23 27.63 -12.85
N ASN A 443 38.36 28.19 -13.36
CA ASN A 443 39.66 27.77 -12.96
C ASN A 443 40.03 28.44 -11.64
N LYS A 444 39.90 27.73 -10.53
CA LYS A 444 40.16 28.26 -9.18
C LYS A 444 41.55 28.80 -8.97
N ASP A 445 42.53 28.31 -9.75
CA ASP A 445 43.94 28.78 -9.65
C ASP A 445 44.12 30.22 -10.13
N GLU A 446 43.14 30.78 -10.85
CA GLU A 446 43.16 32.16 -11.34
C GLU A 446 42.69 33.20 -10.31
N TYR A 447 42.05 32.77 -9.20
CA TYR A 447 41.43 33.67 -8.23
C TYR A 447 42.24 33.77 -6.95
N LYS A 448 42.13 34.93 -6.26
CA LYS A 448 42.82 35.18 -4.99
C LYS A 448 42.33 34.30 -3.87
N ASP A 449 40.99 34.13 -3.80
CA ASP A 449 40.29 33.26 -2.86
C ASP A 449 39.06 32.67 -3.55
N PHE A 450 38.94 31.36 -3.51
CA PHE A 450 37.82 30.60 -4.08
C PHE A 450 36.93 29.95 -3.01
N THR A 451 37.30 30.09 -1.73
CA THR A 451 36.69 29.40 -0.58
C THR A 451 35.20 29.68 -0.45
N ALA A 452 34.75 30.91 -0.69
CA ALA A 452 33.35 31.29 -0.59
C ALA A 452 32.47 30.50 -1.59
N VAL A 453 32.98 30.27 -2.81
CA VAL A 453 32.29 29.46 -3.83
C VAL A 453 32.22 28.00 -3.41
N GLU A 454 33.33 27.44 -2.92
CA GLU A 454 33.34 26.05 -2.45
C GLU A 454 32.39 25.86 -1.26
N VAL A 455 32.33 26.79 -0.32
CA VAL A 455 31.39 26.75 0.81
C VAL A 455 29.95 26.82 0.32
N ALA A 456 29.63 27.73 -0.60
CA ALA A 456 28.28 27.87 -1.12
C ALA A 456 27.79 26.61 -1.89
N VAL A 457 28.69 26.03 -2.69
CA VAL A 457 28.40 24.77 -3.42
C VAL A 457 28.20 23.60 -2.47
N ASN A 458 29.07 23.46 -1.44
CA ASN A 458 28.97 22.38 -0.46
C ASN A 458 27.80 22.55 0.52
N ALA A 459 27.24 23.74 0.65
CA ALA A 459 26.08 24.02 1.50
C ALA A 459 24.76 23.65 0.83
N VAL A 460 24.76 23.18 -0.42
CA VAL A 460 23.53 22.81 -1.13
C VAL A 460 22.90 21.55 -0.51
N VAL A 461 21.67 21.68 -0.04
CA VAL A 461 20.84 20.61 0.51
C VAL A 461 19.86 20.14 -0.57
N ARG A 462 19.78 18.82 -0.81
CA ARG A 462 19.07 18.23 -1.96
C ARG A 462 17.73 17.55 -1.64
N ASP A 463 17.26 17.61 -0.41
CA ASP A 463 16.04 16.94 0.06
C ASP A 463 14.84 17.89 0.26
N LYS A 464 14.94 19.10 -0.31
CA LYS A 464 13.86 20.09 -0.25
C LYS A 464 12.72 19.73 -1.18
N ASN A 465 11.50 19.99 -0.73
CA ASN A 465 10.31 19.86 -1.54
C ASN A 465 9.87 21.21 -2.14
N ILE A 466 8.89 21.19 -3.01
CA ILE A 466 8.45 22.38 -3.78
C ILE A 466 7.95 23.53 -2.88
N THR A 467 7.46 23.25 -1.65
CA THR A 467 7.03 24.33 -0.73
C THR A 467 8.23 25.08 -0.12
N GLU A 468 9.42 24.51 -0.24
CA GLU A 468 10.69 25.08 0.19
C GLU A 468 11.52 25.64 -0.99
N GLN A 469 10.87 25.87 -2.17
CA GLN A 469 11.55 26.34 -3.38
C GLN A 469 12.33 27.63 -3.13
N SER A 470 11.82 28.53 -2.27
CA SER A 470 12.51 29.77 -1.92
C SER A 470 13.88 29.54 -1.23
N GLU A 471 14.03 28.46 -0.49
CA GLU A 471 15.30 28.07 0.10
C GLU A 471 16.28 27.56 -0.95
N VAL A 472 15.76 26.81 -1.94
CA VAL A 472 16.56 26.34 -3.08
C VAL A 472 17.01 27.51 -3.96
N ASP A 473 16.13 28.47 -4.23
CA ASP A 473 16.49 29.70 -4.96
C ASP A 473 17.53 30.55 -4.18
N ALA A 474 17.50 30.50 -2.84
CA ALA A 474 18.51 31.15 -2.01
C ALA A 474 19.88 30.46 -2.12
N MET A 475 19.92 29.13 -2.26
CA MET A 475 21.17 28.39 -2.48
C MET A 475 21.79 28.74 -3.85
N GLU A 476 20.97 28.81 -4.91
CA GLU A 476 21.43 29.28 -6.23
C GLU A 476 22.03 30.67 -6.13
N LYS A 477 21.30 31.59 -5.49
CA LYS A 477 21.76 32.97 -5.32
C LYS A 477 23.05 33.05 -4.53
N ALA A 478 23.21 32.24 -3.48
CA ALA A 478 24.44 32.21 -2.68
C ALA A 478 25.65 31.79 -3.51
N ILE A 479 25.50 30.82 -4.41
CA ILE A 479 26.57 30.40 -5.33
C ILE A 479 26.88 31.52 -6.32
N GLU A 480 25.86 32.14 -6.94
CA GLU A 480 26.05 33.21 -7.90
C GLU A 480 26.68 34.46 -7.26
N ASP A 481 26.22 34.83 -6.07
CA ASP A 481 26.83 35.94 -5.31
C ASP A 481 28.33 35.65 -4.96
N ALA A 482 28.64 34.41 -4.58
CA ALA A 482 30.00 33.99 -4.30
C ALA A 482 30.88 34.05 -5.58
N ILE A 483 30.34 33.60 -6.72
CA ILE A 483 31.05 33.70 -8.01
C ILE A 483 31.26 35.17 -8.41
N ALA A 484 30.23 35.99 -8.23
CA ALA A 484 30.32 37.43 -8.57
C ALA A 484 31.32 38.19 -7.70
N ALA A 485 31.60 37.73 -6.48
CA ALA A 485 32.56 38.30 -5.55
C ALA A 485 34.01 37.90 -5.84
N LEU A 486 34.24 36.98 -6.75
CA LEU A 486 35.60 36.50 -7.07
C LEU A 486 36.47 37.58 -7.62
N GLN A 487 37.74 37.61 -7.13
CA GLN A 487 38.76 38.50 -7.61
C GLN A 487 39.93 37.70 -8.19
N TYR A 488 40.29 38.04 -9.43
CA TYR A 488 41.43 37.42 -10.07
C TYR A 488 42.73 37.70 -9.31
N LYS A 489 43.65 36.78 -9.30
CA LYS A 489 45.04 36.97 -8.91
C LYS A 489 45.68 37.99 -9.80
N ASP A 490 46.63 38.73 -9.24
CA ASP A 490 47.44 39.67 -10.04
C ASP A 490 48.31 38.87 -11.01
N ALA A 491 48.58 39.44 -12.18
CA ALA A 491 49.50 38.87 -13.14
C ALA A 491 50.94 38.84 -12.57
N ASP A 492 51.71 37.86 -12.96
CA ASP A 492 53.13 37.76 -12.60
C ASP A 492 53.97 38.69 -13.45
N TYR A 493 54.51 39.72 -12.81
CA TYR A 493 55.42 40.72 -13.45
C TYR A 493 56.87 40.37 -13.32
N THR A 494 57.25 39.20 -12.77
CA THR A 494 58.67 38.83 -12.52
C THR A 494 59.54 38.98 -13.76
N LYS A 495 59.04 38.56 -14.93
CA LYS A 495 59.76 38.69 -16.20
C LYS A 495 59.89 40.14 -16.63
N VAL A 496 58.85 40.97 -16.46
CA VAL A 496 58.88 42.39 -16.77
C VAL A 496 59.89 43.08 -15.89
N ASP A 497 59.86 42.82 -14.57
CA ASP A 497 60.77 43.41 -13.61
C ASP A 497 62.22 43.00 -13.87
N ALA A 498 62.42 41.76 -14.28
CA ALA A 498 63.72 41.25 -14.70
C ALA A 498 64.25 41.97 -15.97
N ALA A 499 63.32 42.15 -16.97
CA ALA A 499 63.65 42.82 -18.21
C ALA A 499 63.99 44.32 -17.96
N ILE A 500 63.12 44.96 -17.14
CA ILE A 500 63.42 46.38 -16.70
C ILE A 500 64.72 46.44 -16.00
N SER A 501 65.01 45.52 -15.08
CA SER A 501 66.35 45.51 -14.36
C SER A 501 67.47 45.32 -15.31
N LYS A 502 67.36 44.47 -16.33
CA LYS A 502 68.37 44.32 -17.39
C LYS A 502 68.52 45.65 -18.15
N ALA A 503 67.37 46.24 -18.56
CA ALA A 503 67.45 47.53 -19.28
C ALA A 503 68.18 48.64 -18.46
N ASN A 504 67.79 48.73 -17.17
CA ASN A 504 68.40 49.71 -16.26
C ASN A 504 69.88 49.46 -15.94
N ALA A 505 70.39 48.24 -16.05
CA ALA A 505 71.75 47.89 -15.86
C ALA A 505 72.65 48.25 -17.06
N LEU A 506 72.08 48.57 -18.21
CA LEU A 506 72.82 48.97 -19.40
C LEU A 506 73.24 50.44 -19.32
N ASN A 507 74.47 50.69 -19.65
CA ASN A 507 74.93 52.07 -19.80
C ASN A 507 74.51 52.60 -21.17
N LYS A 508 73.54 53.48 -21.17
CA LYS A 508 72.92 54.02 -22.41
C LYS A 508 73.93 54.76 -23.28
N ASP A 509 74.98 55.34 -22.66
CA ASP A 509 75.98 56.11 -23.39
C ASP A 509 76.83 55.25 -24.34
N ASN A 510 76.77 53.91 -24.15
CA ASN A 510 77.52 52.98 -24.98
C ASN A 510 76.81 52.65 -26.30
N TYR A 511 75.50 53.03 -26.48
CA TYR A 511 74.73 52.61 -27.61
C TYR A 511 74.39 53.77 -28.58
N LYS A 512 74.20 53.45 -29.86
CA LYS A 512 73.88 54.42 -30.90
C LYS A 512 72.55 55.07 -30.71
N ASP A 513 71.50 54.21 -30.33
CA ASP A 513 70.19 54.64 -30.00
C ASP A 513 69.68 53.76 -28.85
N PHE A 514 69.16 54.34 -27.78
CA PHE A 514 68.58 53.68 -26.63
C PHE A 514 67.09 53.97 -26.45
N THR A 515 66.48 54.81 -27.37
CA THR A 515 65.10 55.29 -27.27
C THR A 515 64.08 54.17 -27.32
N GLY A 516 64.36 53.10 -28.07
CA GLY A 516 63.50 51.90 -28.14
C GLY A 516 63.33 51.22 -26.83
N VAL A 517 64.44 51.08 -26.05
CA VAL A 517 64.40 50.45 -24.70
C VAL A 517 63.67 51.35 -23.72
N GLU A 518 63.89 52.65 -23.72
CA GLU A 518 63.19 53.61 -22.88
C GLU A 518 61.70 53.62 -23.16
N ALA A 519 61.30 53.56 -24.44
CA ALA A 519 59.91 53.51 -24.87
C ALA A 519 59.25 52.20 -24.43
N ALA A 520 59.91 51.05 -24.58
CA ALA A 520 59.37 49.75 -24.18
C ALA A 520 59.19 49.64 -22.63
N VAL A 521 60.16 50.18 -21.87
CA VAL A 521 60.04 50.24 -20.39
C VAL A 521 58.91 51.17 -19.97
N LYS A 522 58.75 52.33 -20.61
CA LYS A 522 57.69 53.29 -20.35
C LYS A 522 56.30 52.73 -20.72
N ALA A 523 56.22 51.86 -21.71
CA ALA A 523 54.96 51.26 -22.20
C ALA A 523 54.45 50.16 -21.23
N VAL A 524 55.13 49.80 -20.17
CA VAL A 524 54.70 48.80 -19.19
C VAL A 524 53.51 49.33 -18.44
N VAL A 525 52.36 48.58 -18.55
CA VAL A 525 51.13 48.80 -17.79
C VAL A 525 51.06 47.84 -16.63
N ARG A 526 50.95 48.34 -15.39
CA ARG A 526 50.79 47.57 -14.16
C ARG A 526 49.33 47.35 -13.80
N GLY A 527 49.00 46.42 -12.90
CA GLY A 527 47.67 46.17 -12.38
C GLY A 527 46.83 45.21 -13.22
N LYS A 528 47.42 44.51 -14.19
CA LYS A 528 46.78 43.41 -14.90
C LYS A 528 46.58 42.19 -14.02
N ASN A 529 45.56 41.44 -14.27
CA ASN A 529 45.28 40.18 -13.58
C ASN A 529 45.84 38.98 -14.35
N ILE A 530 45.74 37.80 -13.74
CA ILE A 530 46.31 36.53 -14.27
C ILE A 530 45.77 36.17 -15.66
N THR A 531 44.50 36.51 -15.98
CA THR A 531 43.91 36.23 -17.32
C THR A 531 44.56 37.06 -18.43
N GLU A 532 45.29 38.15 -18.05
CA GLU A 532 46.02 39.00 -18.94
C GLU A 532 47.54 38.73 -18.95
N GLN A 533 47.96 37.57 -18.34
CA GLN A 533 49.39 37.21 -18.22
C GLN A 533 50.12 37.27 -19.56
N SER A 534 49.45 36.84 -20.64
CA SER A 534 50.08 36.89 -21.96
C SER A 534 50.40 38.32 -22.44
N GLN A 535 49.65 39.32 -21.96
CA GLN A 535 49.95 40.73 -22.27
C GLN A 535 51.14 41.19 -21.46
N VAL A 536 51.25 40.76 -20.21
CA VAL A 536 52.40 41.03 -19.33
C VAL A 536 53.66 40.39 -19.91
N ASP A 537 53.60 39.14 -20.36
CA ASP A 537 54.69 38.44 -21.00
C ASP A 537 55.14 39.16 -22.31
N LYS A 538 54.21 39.72 -23.08
CA LYS A 538 54.54 40.54 -24.25
C LYS A 538 55.28 41.82 -23.89
N MET A 539 54.92 42.48 -22.78
CA MET A 539 55.64 43.65 -22.32
C MET A 539 57.07 43.28 -21.93
N ALA A 540 57.30 42.16 -21.23
CA ALA A 540 58.63 41.67 -20.93
C ALA A 540 59.44 41.43 -22.23
N LYS A 541 58.80 40.73 -23.15
CA LYS A 541 59.43 40.43 -24.47
C LYS A 541 59.73 41.71 -25.24
N ALA A 542 58.84 42.67 -25.25
CA ALA A 542 59.09 43.94 -25.94
C ALA A 542 60.34 44.67 -25.42
N ILE A 543 60.56 44.65 -24.09
CA ILE A 543 61.76 45.21 -23.49
C ILE A 543 63.02 44.37 -23.89
N GLU A 544 62.90 43.03 -23.83
CA GLU A 544 63.99 42.15 -24.23
C GLU A 544 64.34 42.28 -25.70
N ASP A 545 63.35 42.38 -26.59
CA ASP A 545 63.55 42.60 -28.02
C ASP A 545 64.20 43.96 -28.27
N ALA A 546 63.76 44.98 -27.53
CA ALA A 546 64.39 46.32 -27.63
C ALA A 546 65.88 46.32 -27.16
N ILE A 547 66.12 45.57 -26.06
CA ILE A 547 67.54 45.40 -25.61
C ILE A 547 68.38 44.65 -26.63
N ALA A 548 67.82 43.60 -27.23
CA ALA A 548 68.47 42.77 -28.24
C ALA A 548 68.78 43.56 -29.54
N ALA A 549 67.95 44.57 -29.83
CA ALA A 549 68.13 45.42 -31.01
C ALA A 549 69.17 46.52 -30.83
N LEU A 550 69.71 46.68 -29.63
CA LEU A 550 70.74 47.71 -29.35
C LEU A 550 72.02 47.47 -30.13
N GLN A 551 72.52 48.55 -30.68
CA GLN A 551 73.81 48.57 -31.35
C GLN A 551 74.78 49.45 -30.59
N TYR A 552 76.00 48.95 -30.26
CA TYR A 552 77.03 49.75 -29.63
C TYR A 552 77.50 50.90 -30.53
N LYS A 553 77.84 52.02 -29.95
CA LYS A 553 78.66 53.06 -30.59
C LYS A 553 79.97 52.50 -31.01
N ASP A 554 80.44 52.99 -32.12
CA ASP A 554 81.78 52.62 -32.56
C ASP A 554 82.83 53.19 -31.59
N ALA A 555 83.95 52.49 -31.38
CA ALA A 555 85.04 52.97 -30.59
C ALA A 555 85.66 54.20 -31.27
N ASP A 556 86.18 55.08 -30.42
CA ASP A 556 86.90 56.30 -30.92
C ASP A 556 88.35 55.90 -31.30
N TYR A 557 88.61 55.97 -32.60
CA TYR A 557 89.91 55.70 -33.22
C TYR A 557 90.82 56.93 -33.32
N THR A 558 90.40 58.10 -32.81
CA THR A 558 91.11 59.34 -33.00
C THR A 558 92.58 59.26 -32.57
N LYS A 559 92.86 58.59 -31.45
CA LYS A 559 94.21 58.38 -30.97
C LYS A 559 95.05 57.45 -31.87
N VAL A 560 94.39 56.35 -32.35
CA VAL A 560 94.99 55.38 -33.29
C VAL A 560 95.39 56.14 -34.58
N ASP A 561 94.45 56.87 -35.10
CA ASP A 561 94.61 57.60 -36.33
C ASP A 561 95.75 58.66 -36.16
N ALA A 562 95.74 59.34 -35.05
CA ALA A 562 96.83 60.29 -34.71
C ALA A 562 98.21 59.59 -34.59
N ALA A 563 98.25 58.41 -33.94
CA ALA A 563 99.44 57.58 -33.79
C ALA A 563 99.92 57.05 -35.17
N ILE A 564 99.00 56.57 -36.01
CA ILE A 564 99.31 56.20 -37.42
C ILE A 564 99.86 57.40 -38.22
N ALA A 565 99.23 58.56 -38.08
CA ALA A 565 99.66 59.78 -38.77
C ALA A 565 101.06 60.12 -38.35
N LYS A 566 101.35 60.05 -37.02
CA LYS A 566 102.71 60.23 -36.52
C LYS A 566 103.73 59.24 -37.08
N ALA A 567 103.33 57.93 -37.13
CA ALA A 567 104.15 56.89 -37.69
C ALA A 567 104.48 57.15 -39.15
N ASN A 568 103.42 57.54 -39.97
CA ASN A 568 103.52 57.78 -41.37
C ASN A 568 104.35 59.07 -41.68
N ALA A 569 104.45 60.02 -40.73
CA ALA A 569 105.25 61.26 -40.93
C ALA A 569 106.77 61.02 -40.68
N LEU A 570 107.13 59.89 -40.13
CA LEU A 570 108.50 59.51 -39.94
C LEU A 570 109.15 59.00 -41.21
N LYS A 571 110.38 59.40 -41.47
CA LYS A 571 111.12 58.84 -42.61
C LYS A 571 111.79 57.53 -42.16
N LYS A 572 111.32 56.42 -42.74
CA LYS A 572 111.78 55.07 -42.44
C LYS A 572 113.32 54.92 -42.54
N ASP A 573 113.85 55.53 -43.52
CA ASP A 573 115.31 55.46 -43.81
C ASP A 573 116.23 56.10 -42.73
N ASP A 574 115.63 56.97 -41.90
CA ASP A 574 116.33 57.63 -40.79
C ASP A 574 116.54 56.78 -39.57
N TYR A 575 115.93 55.54 -39.47
CA TYR A 575 115.97 54.72 -38.34
C TYR A 575 116.58 53.34 -38.60
N LYS A 576 117.21 52.74 -37.57
CA LYS A 576 117.92 51.46 -37.64
C LYS A 576 116.97 50.31 -38.01
N ASP A 577 115.84 50.24 -37.38
CA ASP A 577 114.77 49.33 -37.68
C ASP A 577 113.44 50.03 -37.51
N PHE A 578 112.62 49.94 -38.57
CA PHE A 578 111.32 50.56 -38.59
C PHE A 578 110.21 49.46 -38.61
N SER A 579 110.60 48.20 -38.59
CA SER A 579 109.69 47.04 -38.73
C SER A 579 108.66 46.97 -37.60
N GLY A 580 109.05 47.35 -36.39
CA GLY A 580 108.17 47.40 -35.21
C GLY A 580 107.00 48.39 -35.37
N VAL A 581 107.28 49.57 -35.97
CA VAL A 581 106.22 50.59 -36.25
C VAL A 581 105.33 50.11 -37.35
N GLU A 582 105.86 49.53 -38.43
CA GLU A 582 105.05 48.92 -39.48
C GLU A 582 104.18 47.80 -38.98
N ALA A 583 104.71 46.91 -38.17
CA ALA A 583 103.98 45.82 -37.54
C ALA A 583 102.84 46.34 -36.64
N ALA A 584 103.17 47.36 -35.80
CA ALA A 584 102.17 47.94 -34.93
C ALA A 584 101.04 48.64 -35.68
N VAL A 585 101.37 49.37 -36.77
CA VAL A 585 100.38 50.02 -37.62
C VAL A 585 99.52 48.95 -38.36
N LYS A 586 100.13 47.88 -38.90
CA LYS A 586 99.48 46.77 -39.54
C LYS A 586 98.60 45.98 -38.58
N ALA A 587 98.91 45.89 -37.32
CA ALA A 587 98.13 45.16 -36.30
C ALA A 587 96.88 45.91 -35.85
N VAL A 588 96.63 47.10 -36.37
CA VAL A 588 95.43 47.84 -36.02
C VAL A 588 94.19 47.12 -36.57
N VAL A 589 93.27 46.72 -35.66
CA VAL A 589 91.98 46.15 -36.01
C VAL A 589 90.95 47.26 -35.88
N ARG A 590 90.26 47.49 -37.00
CA ARG A 590 89.15 48.47 -37.09
C ARG A 590 87.79 47.79 -36.81
N GLY A 591 86.74 48.57 -36.53
CA GLY A 591 85.35 48.10 -36.35
C GLY A 591 85.04 47.62 -34.92
N LYS A 592 85.90 47.90 -33.96
CA LYS A 592 85.64 47.68 -32.53
C LYS A 592 84.58 48.70 -32.07
N ASN A 593 83.79 48.29 -31.11
CA ASN A 593 82.78 49.15 -30.49
C ASN A 593 83.34 49.81 -29.19
N ILE A 594 82.48 50.75 -28.66
CA ILE A 594 82.90 51.57 -27.49
C ILE A 594 83.31 50.75 -26.23
N THR A 595 82.73 49.50 -26.05
CA THR A 595 83.12 48.67 -24.90
C THR A 595 84.48 48.09 -25.06
N GLU A 596 85.05 48.13 -26.24
CA GLU A 596 86.43 47.70 -26.58
C GLU A 596 87.36 48.89 -26.73
N GLN A 597 86.94 50.10 -26.25
CA GLN A 597 87.77 51.33 -26.36
C GLN A 597 89.14 51.16 -25.76
N SER A 598 89.30 50.43 -24.66
CA SER A 598 90.60 50.16 -24.02
C SER A 598 91.54 49.38 -24.92
N GLU A 599 90.98 48.50 -25.82
CA GLU A 599 91.79 47.79 -26.80
C GLU A 599 92.26 48.73 -27.91
N VAL A 600 91.31 49.60 -28.35
CA VAL A 600 91.64 50.63 -29.34
C VAL A 600 92.74 51.59 -28.81
N ASP A 601 92.60 52.05 -27.53
CA ASP A 601 93.57 52.88 -26.92
C ASP A 601 94.92 52.13 -26.75
N LYS A 602 94.95 50.85 -26.49
CA LYS A 602 96.13 50.01 -26.48
C LYS A 602 96.81 49.95 -27.86
N MET A 603 96.07 49.84 -28.94
CA MET A 603 96.58 49.88 -30.30
C MET A 603 97.31 51.19 -30.56
N ALA A 604 96.66 52.32 -30.17
CA ALA A 604 97.33 53.65 -30.28
C ALA A 604 98.63 53.68 -29.52
N LYS A 605 98.58 53.22 -28.26
CA LYS A 605 99.75 53.15 -27.42
C LYS A 605 100.82 52.23 -28.01
N THR A 606 100.48 51.10 -28.55
CA THR A 606 101.43 50.16 -29.18
C THR A 606 102.21 50.84 -30.30
N ILE A 607 101.50 51.62 -31.14
CA ILE A 607 102.15 52.41 -32.20
C ILE A 607 102.99 53.48 -31.64
N GLU A 608 102.52 54.21 -30.64
CA GLU A 608 103.31 55.27 -29.96
C GLU A 608 104.56 54.71 -29.29
N ASP A 609 104.44 53.55 -28.55
CA ASP A 609 105.53 52.89 -27.95
C ASP A 609 106.54 52.37 -29.03
N ALA A 610 106.01 51.84 -30.14
CA ALA A 610 106.90 51.47 -31.25
C ALA A 610 107.66 52.66 -31.86
N ILE A 611 106.94 53.78 -32.01
CA ILE A 611 107.55 55.05 -32.45
C ILE A 611 108.63 55.51 -31.44
N ALA A 612 108.36 55.46 -30.18
CA ALA A 612 109.30 55.83 -29.09
C ALA A 612 110.52 54.96 -29.01
N ALA A 613 110.38 53.71 -29.42
CA ALA A 613 111.52 52.75 -29.41
C ALA A 613 112.37 52.85 -30.65
N LEU A 614 112.08 53.77 -31.56
CA LEU A 614 112.89 53.99 -32.76
C LEU A 614 114.32 54.59 -32.43
N GLU A 615 115.33 53.89 -32.87
CA GLU A 615 116.69 54.41 -32.82
C GLU A 615 117.09 54.95 -34.16
N LYS A 616 117.61 56.20 -34.17
CA LYS A 616 118.16 56.83 -35.40
C LYS A 616 119.44 56.13 -35.83
N LYS A 617 119.63 55.98 -37.10
CA LYS A 617 120.86 55.42 -37.66
C LYS A 617 122.03 56.38 -37.31
N PRO A 618 123.17 55.89 -36.80
CA PRO A 618 124.41 56.69 -36.71
C PRO A 618 124.93 56.98 -38.12
N ALA A 619 125.41 58.14 -38.31
CA ALA A 619 126.12 58.51 -39.56
C ALA A 619 127.28 57.53 -39.76
N SER A 620 127.28 56.74 -40.79
CA SER A 620 128.16 55.66 -41.30
C SER A 620 129.57 55.58 -40.69
N THR A 621 129.90 54.49 -40.10
CA THR A 621 131.07 53.67 -40.30
C THR A 621 130.82 52.20 -40.06
N LYS A 622 131.29 51.36 -40.96
CA LYS A 622 131.23 49.91 -41.06
C LYS A 622 132.22 49.19 -40.15
N PRO A 623 132.33 47.89 -40.08
CA PRO A 623 131.43 46.75 -40.05
C PRO A 623 131.79 45.75 -38.87
N GLY A 624 131.04 44.66 -38.74
CA GLY A 624 131.52 43.43 -38.07
C GLY A 624 130.52 42.51 -37.45
N THR A 625 130.22 41.50 -38.19
CA THR A 625 130.08 40.10 -37.96
C THR A 625 129.46 39.46 -36.70
N SER A 626 128.57 38.59 -36.95
CA SER A 626 128.38 37.22 -36.40
C SER A 626 127.82 37.07 -34.97
N ASP A 627 126.98 36.23 -34.66
CA ASP A 627 126.58 34.88 -34.85
C ASP A 627 125.51 34.37 -33.82
N LYS A 628 124.68 33.54 -34.25
CA LYS A 628 124.03 32.40 -33.58
C LYS A 628 122.89 32.53 -32.55
N SER A 629 121.77 32.13 -32.94
CA SER A 629 120.74 31.12 -32.51
C SER A 629 121.04 30.33 -31.18
N PRO A 630 120.18 29.60 -30.49
CA PRO A 630 118.81 29.15 -30.92
C PRO A 630 117.71 29.07 -29.81
N GLN A 631 116.47 28.89 -30.24
CA GLN A 631 115.47 27.86 -29.87
C GLN A 631 115.01 27.75 -28.39
N THR A 632 113.83 27.74 -28.03
CA THR A 632 112.69 26.75 -28.08
C THR A 632 111.52 27.29 -27.26
N GLY A 633 110.36 27.24 -27.67
CA GLY A 633 109.26 26.33 -27.51
C GLY A 633 108.49 26.62 -26.25
N ASP A 634 107.33 26.75 -26.25
CA ASP A 634 106.21 25.82 -26.42
C ASP A 634 104.86 26.49 -26.34
N THR A 635 103.98 25.95 -27.05
CA THR A 635 102.54 26.19 -27.17
C THR A 635 101.82 25.71 -25.95
N SER A 636 100.81 26.42 -25.54
CA SER A 636 99.50 25.75 -25.21
C SER A 636 98.32 26.70 -25.29
N ASN A 637 97.44 26.33 -26.13
CA ASN A 637 96.13 26.88 -26.28
C ASN A 637 95.26 26.77 -25.00
N LEU A 638 95.13 27.81 -24.24
CA LEU A 638 94.19 27.86 -23.11
C LEU A 638 92.82 28.43 -23.47
N VAL A 639 92.58 28.73 -24.73
CA VAL A 639 91.30 29.28 -25.13
C VAL A 639 90.28 28.22 -25.58
N LEU A 640 90.75 26.93 -25.77
CA LEU A 640 89.88 25.88 -26.25
C LEU A 640 89.13 25.12 -25.12
N TRP A 641 89.49 25.30 -23.85
CA TRP A 641 88.84 24.54 -22.76
C TRP A 641 87.70 25.27 -22.06
N ILE A 642 87.53 26.53 -22.26
CA ILE A 642 86.36 27.29 -21.67
C ILE A 642 85.11 27.19 -22.52
N ALA A 643 85.16 26.81 -23.80
CA ALA A 643 84.02 26.61 -24.67
C ALA A 643 83.28 25.24 -24.51
N LEU A 644 83.86 24.28 -23.78
CA LEU A 644 83.33 22.91 -23.62
C LEU A 644 82.48 22.70 -22.33
N LEU A 645 82.45 23.70 -21.42
CA LEU A 645 81.84 23.58 -20.09
C LEU A 645 80.39 24.10 -20.04
N PHE A 646 79.87 24.64 -21.09
CA PHE A 646 78.48 25.15 -21.18
C PHE A 646 77.48 24.30 -22.05
N ILE A 647 77.97 23.14 -22.56
CA ILE A 647 77.04 22.28 -23.43
C ILE A 647 76.53 21.03 -22.69
N SER A 648 76.98 20.72 -21.44
CA SER A 648 76.56 19.47 -20.76
C SER A 648 75.63 19.65 -19.56
N GLY A 649 74.98 20.81 -19.38
CA GLY A 649 74.05 21.10 -18.26
C GLY A 649 72.57 21.10 -18.60
N GLY A 650 72.18 20.72 -19.81
CA GLY A 650 70.80 20.92 -20.31
C GLY A 650 69.97 19.66 -20.65
N ALA A 651 70.28 18.48 -20.10
CA ALA A 651 69.50 17.28 -20.44
C ALA A 651 69.35 16.33 -19.26
N ALA A 652 68.58 16.64 -18.23
CA ALA A 652 68.02 15.69 -17.27
C ALA A 652 67.00 16.37 -16.35
N ILE A 653 65.78 16.67 -16.77
CA ILE A 653 64.55 16.61 -15.97
C ILE A 653 63.39 16.59 -16.95
N GLY A 654 63.00 15.41 -17.30
CA GLY A 654 61.82 15.21 -18.17
C GLY A 654 61.52 13.75 -18.37
N THR A 655 61.18 13.02 -17.31
CA THR A 655 60.39 11.79 -17.36
C THR A 655 60.18 11.32 -15.93
N THR A 656 59.00 11.54 -15.38
CA THR A 656 58.26 10.61 -14.52
C THR A 656 57.03 11.34 -14.02
N VAL A 657 55.88 11.14 -14.66
CA VAL A 657 54.57 10.88 -14.04
C VAL A 657 53.64 10.48 -15.18
N VAL A 658 53.67 9.21 -15.50
CA VAL A 658 52.50 8.53 -16.08
C VAL A 658 52.41 7.22 -15.29
N SER A 659 51.25 7.03 -14.65
CA SER A 659 50.66 5.80 -14.20
C SER A 659 50.20 5.86 -12.74
N ARG A 660 48.90 6.12 -12.59
CA ARG A 660 47.99 5.28 -11.79
C ARG A 660 46.55 5.74 -11.97
N LYS A 661 45.94 5.22 -13.05
CA LYS A 661 44.52 4.91 -13.08
C LYS A 661 44.42 3.44 -12.69
N LYS A 662 43.60 3.12 -11.66
CA LYS A 662 42.58 2.09 -11.68
C LYS A 662 42.08 1.75 -10.28
N LYS A 663 40.74 1.63 -10.24
CA LYS A 663 39.93 0.87 -9.29
C LYS A 663 39.49 1.57 -7.99
N TYR A 664 38.20 1.89 -7.89
CA TYR A 664 37.22 0.99 -7.31
C TYR A 664 35.81 1.38 -7.74
N ASN A 665 35.13 0.43 -8.43
CA ASN A 665 33.70 0.27 -8.45
C ASN A 665 33.27 -0.42 -7.15
N ARG A 666 32.32 0.13 -6.47
CA ARG A 666 31.12 -0.58 -6.02
C ARG A 666 30.12 0.42 -5.45
#